data_a56b1454b3b8553547d950006b03c619
#
_entry.id   a56b1454b3b8553547d950006b03c619
#
_cell.length_a   1.000
_cell.length_b   1.000
_cell.length_c   1.000
_cell.angle_alpha   90.00
_cell.angle_beta   90.00
_cell.angle_gamma   90.00
#
_symmetry.space_group_name_H-M   'P 1'
#
loop_
_entity.id
_entity.type
_entity.pdbx_description
1 polymer ?
#
loop_
_entity_poly.entity_id
_entity_poly.type
_entity_poly.pdbx_seq_one_letter_code
_entity_poly.pdbx_strand_id
1 'polypeptide(L)'
;MKRILIPLLALAAAMTFAQPPRPLPPGYPDRSGNIDLERGFRTPPAGYGEVPFYWWIGDTLTREHLAWQLDMLARKRISSLQINYCHTDTGGITYGRTFRSKPDLFTPAWWELFGWFMTEAGKRGMTVSLSDYTLGVGQGSYVDEMLAEDPTLNGSELHFDSLELGRGERFSRAYAQRPLSLNAYPLDARGRIDGAPVDLLPEMGPDGVEWQNPWPRALVAEVKAERRLPSLDPMHPRAGHSYVRHFFQRFADRFPGESETGLNFFFSDELNFNLQGNIWNDIFRDEFMRRKGYDILPQIDALFVDLGDSSVKVRMDYNDVRVALSEENFFIPVYEWHQRRGLLFGCDHGGRGRDVGEFGDYFRTQRWNQAPGCDQPMLQKDIIKNKVASSISHLYERQRVWLEGFHSSEWSTNSAQLTDAIFANFAMGQNLLSLHGLYYTTMGGWWEWAAPCNHFHEPYWDEMDGLLECTERLSYILSQGYHVADVAILYPVEPVVAGYGNEAVEAAFAAGEAIYRDGIDFDYMDYESLGRAEVRDGRLHVAGESFGVVVVPAMRAIRHSSLEKLRDFVRDGGMVINIGPLPEASEKEGRGGRALTELVADLFGGGRDRVFRIGDPADATALIGRNTQRDFTLLRPATDAGAHPAKQKTGDPTPYVMHRRIGGRALFEVYNVGRGATCRFRAWGAAELWDPWTGGKRPLRVAAVTDAGTEVVMPLERTDMQLILFDPSRDAEVGAESAGAGSTQRIDLGGGGISGLNPCWTTISAITSGRGRTKRSVPVFMMPNTNGSAARLGKAADGSPSESGSCFWERYPPRWMNGRCWTTCPARRRAWRQPACGTTGSPMRSHGAGASRATSGIRAGTA
;
A
#
# COMPACT_ATOMS: atom_id res chain seq x y z
N MET A 1 11.17 -51.43 64.96
CA MET A 1 10.08 -51.53 64.04
C MET A 1 9.41 -50.19 63.86
N LYS A 2 9.87 -49.37 62.93
CA LYS A 2 9.23 -48.09 62.57
C LYS A 2 8.58 -48.25 61.18
N ARG A 3 7.27 -48.24 61.18
CA ARG A 3 6.45 -48.31 59.94
C ARG A 3 6.56 -46.99 59.21
N ILE A 4 7.10 -47.04 58.01
CA ILE A 4 7.09 -45.92 57.06
C ILE A 4 5.74 -45.91 56.38
N LEU A 5 4.88 -44.93 56.66
CA LEU A 5 3.69 -44.61 55.89
C LEU A 5 4.13 -43.80 54.71
N ILE A 6 4.00 -44.40 53.50
CA ILE A 6 4.12 -43.67 52.24
C ILE A 6 2.72 -43.09 51.96
N PRO A 7 2.57 -41.77 51.82
CA PRO A 7 1.32 -41.24 51.31
C PRO A 7 1.24 -41.49 49.82
N LEU A 8 0.27 -42.30 49.39
CA LEU A 8 -0.18 -42.30 48.00
C LEU A 8 -0.72 -40.93 47.68
N LEU A 9 0.10 -40.07 47.14
CA LEU A 9 -0.37 -38.90 46.41
C LEU A 9 -1.02 -39.43 45.09
N ALA A 10 -2.33 -39.39 45.08
CA ALA A 10 -3.11 -39.56 43.87
C ALA A 10 -2.63 -38.55 42.84
N LEU A 11 -1.92 -39.04 41.82
CA LEU A 11 -1.69 -38.30 40.60
C LEU A 11 -3.05 -38.17 39.89
N ALA A 12 -3.88 -37.23 40.32
CA ALA A 12 -4.94 -36.68 39.49
C ALA A 12 -4.23 -35.98 38.35
N ALA A 13 -3.94 -36.71 37.27
CA ALA A 13 -3.68 -36.12 35.99
C ALA A 13 -4.91 -35.23 35.68
N ALA A 14 -4.78 -33.93 35.92
CA ALA A 14 -5.66 -32.94 35.36
C ALA A 14 -5.51 -33.11 33.86
N MET A 15 -6.37 -33.93 33.25
CA MET A 15 -6.69 -33.79 31.84
C MET A 15 -7.25 -32.35 31.72
N THR A 16 -6.39 -31.40 31.50
CA THR A 16 -6.80 -30.17 30.85
C THR A 16 -7.39 -30.59 29.54
N PHE A 17 -8.70 -30.76 29.48
CA PHE A 17 -9.40 -30.74 28.22
C PHE A 17 -8.99 -29.43 27.60
N ALA A 18 -8.07 -29.50 26.63
CA ALA A 18 -7.78 -28.35 25.79
C ALA A 18 -9.17 -27.92 25.27
N GLN A 19 -9.61 -26.78 25.65
CA GLN A 19 -10.82 -26.21 25.07
C GLN A 19 -10.62 -26.29 23.55
N PRO A 20 -11.63 -26.75 22.79
CA PRO A 20 -11.50 -26.75 21.35
C PRO A 20 -11.04 -25.35 20.94
N PRO A 21 -10.07 -25.25 20.02
CA PRO A 21 -9.56 -23.96 19.61
C PRO A 21 -10.76 -23.08 19.21
N ARG A 22 -10.81 -21.87 19.72
CA ARG A 22 -11.88 -20.93 19.32
C ARG A 22 -11.85 -20.83 17.80
N PRO A 23 -13.00 -20.84 17.13
CA PRO A 23 -13.03 -20.62 15.69
C PRO A 23 -12.33 -19.29 15.38
N LEU A 24 -11.54 -19.27 14.33
CA LEU A 24 -10.90 -18.05 13.86
C LEU A 24 -11.96 -17.01 13.49
N PRO A 25 -11.73 -15.73 13.78
CA PRO A 25 -12.61 -14.67 13.32
C PRO A 25 -12.78 -14.69 11.79
N PRO A 26 -13.88 -14.16 11.25
CA PRO A 26 -14.07 -14.09 9.80
C PRO A 26 -12.90 -13.41 9.09
N GLY A 27 -12.39 -14.04 8.04
CA GLY A 27 -11.28 -13.55 7.24
C GLY A 27 -9.88 -13.78 7.81
N TYR A 28 -9.73 -14.38 8.99
CA TYR A 28 -8.43 -14.75 9.54
C TYR A 28 -7.97 -16.07 8.93
N PRO A 29 -6.75 -16.14 8.32
CA PRO A 29 -6.23 -17.36 7.73
C PRO A 29 -5.75 -18.35 8.79
N ASP A 30 -5.84 -19.64 8.48
CA ASP A 30 -5.22 -20.69 9.26
C ASP A 30 -3.83 -21.04 8.71
N ARG A 31 -2.79 -20.72 9.47
CA ARG A 31 -1.40 -21.04 9.12
C ARG A 31 -0.91 -22.38 9.68
N SER A 32 -1.74 -23.12 10.42
CA SER A 32 -1.35 -24.38 11.03
C SER A 32 -0.99 -25.48 10.01
N GLY A 33 -1.45 -25.34 8.78
CA GLY A 33 -1.29 -26.32 7.71
C GLY A 33 -2.20 -27.55 7.84
N ASN A 34 -2.99 -27.66 8.90
CA ASN A 34 -3.91 -28.79 9.17
C ASN A 34 -5.34 -28.51 8.72
N ILE A 35 -5.51 -27.67 7.70
CA ILE A 35 -6.81 -27.30 7.17
C ILE A 35 -7.24 -28.23 6.04
N ASP A 36 -8.55 -28.44 5.92
CA ASP A 36 -9.14 -29.03 4.71
C ASP A 36 -9.15 -27.97 3.59
N LEU A 37 -7.98 -27.85 2.94
CA LEU A 37 -7.74 -26.83 1.94
C LEU A 37 -8.70 -26.96 0.75
N GLU A 38 -9.02 -28.19 0.35
CA GLU A 38 -9.93 -28.46 -0.78
C GLU A 38 -11.36 -28.00 -0.48
N ARG A 39 -11.86 -28.35 0.71
CA ARG A 39 -13.18 -27.90 1.14
C ARG A 39 -13.27 -26.39 1.22
N GLY A 40 -12.27 -25.76 1.85
CA GLY A 40 -12.21 -24.32 2.01
C GLY A 40 -12.05 -23.59 0.67
N PHE A 41 -11.33 -24.15 -0.30
CA PHE A 41 -11.24 -23.60 -1.64
C PHE A 41 -12.56 -23.72 -2.41
N ARG A 42 -13.22 -24.87 -2.33
CA ARG A 42 -14.50 -25.08 -3.02
C ARG A 42 -15.61 -24.21 -2.45
N THR A 43 -15.62 -24.04 -1.13
CA THR A 43 -16.61 -23.25 -0.40
C THR A 43 -15.88 -22.46 0.69
N PRO A 44 -15.35 -21.28 0.33
CA PRO A 44 -14.64 -20.46 1.30
C PRO A 44 -15.50 -20.12 2.51
N PRO A 45 -14.92 -20.11 3.71
CA PRO A 45 -15.62 -19.63 4.89
C PRO A 45 -15.91 -18.13 4.80
N ALA A 46 -16.76 -17.61 5.67
CA ALA A 46 -17.07 -16.18 5.74
C ALA A 46 -15.80 -15.31 5.91
N GLY A 47 -15.79 -14.14 5.29
CA GLY A 47 -14.71 -13.16 5.41
C GLY A 47 -13.65 -13.19 4.29
N TYR A 48 -13.83 -14.00 3.25
CA TYR A 48 -12.92 -14.06 2.10
C TYR A 48 -13.49 -13.46 0.81
N GLY A 49 -14.78 -13.19 0.74
CA GLY A 49 -15.36 -12.45 -0.38
C GLY A 49 -14.94 -10.98 -0.38
N GLU A 50 -15.41 -10.28 -1.38
CA GLU A 50 -15.19 -8.85 -1.55
C GLU A 50 -15.71 -8.04 -0.36
N VAL A 51 -15.07 -6.89 -0.08
CA VAL A 51 -15.45 -5.89 0.92
C VAL A 51 -15.52 -4.53 0.23
N PRO A 52 -16.57 -4.23 -0.56
CA PRO A 52 -16.64 -3.02 -1.36
C PRO A 52 -16.70 -1.76 -0.50
N PHE A 53 -16.11 -0.68 -0.99
CA PHE A 53 -16.39 0.66 -0.50
C PHE A 53 -17.86 0.97 -0.71
N TYR A 54 -18.60 1.23 0.36
CA TYR A 54 -20.01 1.54 0.31
C TYR A 54 -20.28 2.95 0.85
N TRP A 55 -20.45 3.88 -0.07
CA TRP A 55 -20.64 5.28 0.22
C TRP A 55 -22.09 5.60 0.60
N TRP A 56 -22.32 5.90 1.88
CA TRP A 56 -23.57 6.38 2.42
C TRP A 56 -23.61 7.91 2.35
N ILE A 57 -23.81 8.43 1.16
CA ILE A 57 -23.81 9.86 0.86
C ILE A 57 -24.96 10.21 -0.06
N GLY A 58 -25.26 11.49 -0.18
CA GLY A 58 -26.05 12.10 -1.23
C GLY A 58 -27.56 12.18 -0.97
N ASP A 59 -28.11 11.34 -0.12
CA ASP A 59 -29.56 11.32 0.16
C ASP A 59 -29.86 10.78 1.56
N THR A 60 -31.11 10.94 1.99
CA THR A 60 -31.60 10.36 3.23
C THR A 60 -31.63 8.84 3.16
N LEU A 61 -30.97 8.19 4.10
CA LEU A 61 -30.95 6.72 4.21
C LEU A 61 -32.33 6.21 4.64
N THR A 62 -32.90 5.31 3.86
CA THR A 62 -34.14 4.63 4.20
C THR A 62 -33.96 3.14 4.34
N ARG A 63 -34.71 2.50 5.24
CA ARG A 63 -34.60 1.04 5.42
C ARG A 63 -35.01 0.29 4.17
N GLU A 64 -36.00 0.79 3.44
CA GLU A 64 -36.50 0.17 2.21
C GLU A 64 -35.42 0.14 1.13
N HIS A 65 -34.75 1.28 0.92
CA HIS A 65 -33.70 1.36 -0.11
C HIS A 65 -32.44 0.58 0.27
N LEU A 66 -32.00 0.66 1.54
CA LEU A 66 -30.90 -0.15 2.06
C LEU A 66 -31.20 -1.66 1.98
N ALA A 67 -32.45 -2.09 2.30
CA ALA A 67 -32.83 -3.50 2.16
C ALA A 67 -32.79 -3.97 0.72
N TRP A 68 -33.26 -3.14 -0.22
CA TRP A 68 -33.18 -3.45 -1.64
C TRP A 68 -31.72 -3.61 -2.10
N GLN A 69 -30.82 -2.69 -1.69
CA GLN A 69 -29.40 -2.81 -2.00
C GLN A 69 -28.77 -4.05 -1.38
N LEU A 70 -29.10 -4.36 -0.12
CA LEU A 70 -28.64 -5.60 0.53
C LEU A 70 -29.09 -6.85 -0.25
N ASP A 71 -30.34 -6.86 -0.76
CA ASP A 71 -30.84 -7.97 -1.57
C ASP A 71 -30.10 -8.11 -2.91
N MET A 72 -29.69 -7.00 -3.51
CA MET A 72 -28.86 -7.02 -4.72
C MET A 72 -27.45 -7.57 -4.45
N LEU A 73 -26.87 -7.20 -3.32
CA LEU A 73 -25.49 -7.58 -2.95
C LEU A 73 -25.42 -9.02 -2.41
N ALA A 74 -26.43 -9.47 -1.67
CA ALA A 74 -26.48 -10.82 -1.09
C ALA A 74 -26.42 -11.95 -2.12
N ARG A 75 -26.76 -11.66 -3.38
CA ARG A 75 -26.69 -12.62 -4.50
C ARG A 75 -25.28 -12.85 -5.00
N LYS A 76 -24.30 -12.04 -4.57
CA LYS A 76 -22.99 -11.88 -5.22
C LYS A 76 -21.80 -12.31 -4.37
N ARG A 77 -21.92 -13.09 -3.34
CA ARG A 77 -20.74 -13.56 -2.54
C ARG A 77 -19.91 -12.43 -1.91
N ILE A 78 -20.54 -11.30 -1.61
CA ILE A 78 -19.91 -10.19 -0.90
C ILE A 78 -19.85 -10.56 0.58
N SER A 79 -18.66 -10.47 1.18
CA SER A 79 -18.43 -10.88 2.58
C SER A 79 -18.82 -9.81 3.58
N SER A 80 -18.50 -8.57 3.27
CA SER A 80 -18.62 -7.45 4.20
C SER A 80 -18.85 -6.16 3.43
N LEU A 81 -19.50 -5.20 4.05
CA LEU A 81 -19.83 -3.92 3.44
C LEU A 81 -19.08 -2.82 4.16
N GLN A 82 -18.08 -2.22 3.53
CA GLN A 82 -17.27 -1.16 4.11
C GLN A 82 -17.98 0.19 4.01
N ILE A 83 -18.69 0.53 5.08
CA ILE A 83 -19.48 1.77 5.12
C ILE A 83 -18.56 2.98 5.23
N ASN A 84 -18.64 3.86 4.23
CA ASN A 84 -18.03 5.18 4.23
C ASN A 84 -19.18 6.20 4.37
N TYR A 85 -19.09 7.07 5.35
CA TYR A 85 -20.14 8.01 5.68
C TYR A 85 -19.65 9.44 5.61
N CYS A 86 -20.26 10.24 4.71
CA CYS A 86 -19.98 11.67 4.62
C CYS A 86 -20.75 12.42 5.71
N HIS A 87 -20.04 13.07 6.63
CA HIS A 87 -20.62 13.83 7.74
C HIS A 87 -20.60 15.36 7.52
N THR A 88 -20.06 15.83 6.42
CA THR A 88 -20.02 17.25 6.04
C THR A 88 -20.67 17.46 4.69
N ASP A 89 -21.30 18.64 4.50
CA ASP A 89 -21.87 19.04 3.20
C ASP A 89 -20.80 19.59 2.25
N THR A 90 -19.59 19.74 2.74
CA THR A 90 -18.45 20.25 1.98
C THR A 90 -17.43 19.13 1.84
N GLY A 91 -17.55 18.34 0.79
CA GLY A 91 -16.51 17.37 0.40
C GLY A 91 -15.20 18.04 -0.02
N GLY A 92 -15.09 19.34 0.25
CA GLY A 92 -13.96 20.16 -0.12
C GLY A 92 -13.81 20.33 -1.63
N ILE A 93 -12.69 20.90 -2.02
CA ILE A 93 -12.36 21.15 -3.43
C ILE A 93 -12.14 19.82 -4.18
N THR A 94 -11.72 18.78 -3.47
CA THR A 94 -11.35 17.48 -4.06
C THR A 94 -12.56 16.70 -4.55
N TYR A 95 -13.65 16.71 -3.77
CA TYR A 95 -14.79 15.82 -4.02
C TYR A 95 -16.03 16.52 -4.59
N GLY A 96 -15.93 17.79 -4.88
CA GLY A 96 -17.02 18.56 -5.46
C GLY A 96 -18.20 18.76 -4.49
N ARG A 97 -19.42 18.79 -5.03
CA ARG A 97 -20.63 18.92 -4.23
C ARG A 97 -21.07 17.56 -3.72
N THR A 98 -20.66 17.22 -2.51
CA THR A 98 -21.19 16.07 -1.79
C THR A 98 -22.27 16.52 -0.83
N PHE A 99 -23.30 15.68 -0.70
CA PHE A 99 -24.35 15.88 0.27
C PHE A 99 -24.23 14.79 1.33
N ARG A 100 -24.17 15.19 2.60
CA ARG A 100 -24.20 14.21 3.67
C ARG A 100 -25.57 13.53 3.74
N SER A 101 -25.57 12.26 4.06
CA SER A 101 -26.82 11.52 4.29
C SER A 101 -27.47 11.88 5.62
N LYS A 102 -28.73 11.51 5.77
CA LYS A 102 -29.47 11.55 7.01
C LYS A 102 -29.92 10.13 7.39
N PRO A 103 -29.97 9.78 8.70
CA PRO A 103 -29.68 10.62 9.88
C PRO A 103 -28.21 10.99 10.02
N ASP A 104 -27.93 12.06 10.77
CA ASP A 104 -26.56 12.51 11.04
C ASP A 104 -25.77 11.45 11.83
N LEU A 105 -24.49 11.35 11.54
CA LEU A 105 -23.56 10.38 12.12
C LEU A 105 -23.57 10.45 13.66
N PHE A 106 -23.56 9.27 14.31
CA PHE A 106 -23.54 9.07 15.76
C PHE A 106 -24.76 9.62 16.54
N THR A 107 -25.79 10.11 15.85
CA THR A 107 -27.07 10.43 16.51
C THR A 107 -27.81 9.15 16.91
N PRO A 108 -28.75 9.20 17.87
CA PRO A 108 -29.58 8.04 18.21
C PRO A 108 -30.26 7.39 17.00
N ALA A 109 -30.76 8.19 16.07
CA ALA A 109 -31.41 7.71 14.85
C ALA A 109 -30.42 7.01 13.90
N TRP A 110 -29.19 7.50 13.83
CA TRP A 110 -28.13 6.84 13.07
C TRP A 110 -27.77 5.47 13.68
N TRP A 111 -27.60 5.41 15.00
CA TRP A 111 -27.28 4.15 15.68
C TRP A 111 -28.40 3.12 15.55
N GLU A 112 -29.66 3.54 15.57
CA GLU A 112 -30.81 2.67 15.33
C GLU A 112 -30.80 2.12 13.90
N LEU A 113 -30.56 2.97 12.92
CA LEU A 113 -30.46 2.57 11.50
C LEU A 113 -29.27 1.64 11.27
N PHE A 114 -28.11 1.97 11.82
CA PHE A 114 -26.89 1.17 11.67
C PHE A 114 -27.05 -0.22 12.29
N GLY A 115 -27.59 -0.33 13.52
CA GLY A 115 -27.86 -1.61 14.17
C GLY A 115 -28.88 -2.47 13.40
N TRP A 116 -29.93 -1.84 12.86
CA TRP A 116 -30.87 -2.50 11.96
C TRP A 116 -30.18 -3.00 10.69
N PHE A 117 -29.35 -2.15 10.05
CA PHE A 117 -28.63 -2.50 8.83
C PHE A 117 -27.67 -3.67 9.05
N MET A 118 -26.91 -3.65 10.14
CA MET A 118 -26.00 -4.74 10.52
C MET A 118 -26.76 -6.06 10.72
N THR A 119 -27.93 -6.00 11.36
CA THR A 119 -28.81 -7.17 11.54
C THR A 119 -29.34 -7.71 10.20
N GLU A 120 -29.74 -6.82 9.29
CA GLU A 120 -30.23 -7.20 7.95
C GLU A 120 -29.10 -7.75 7.05
N ALA A 121 -27.90 -7.19 7.15
CA ALA A 121 -26.72 -7.74 6.47
C ALA A 121 -26.41 -9.16 6.98
N GLY A 122 -26.43 -9.35 8.32
CA GLY A 122 -26.19 -10.66 8.94
C GLY A 122 -27.20 -11.73 8.54
N LYS A 123 -28.49 -11.39 8.38
CA LYS A 123 -29.51 -12.32 7.85
C LYS A 123 -29.20 -12.80 6.42
N ARG A 124 -28.42 -12.04 5.68
CA ARG A 124 -27.99 -12.33 4.30
C ARG A 124 -26.58 -12.92 4.21
N GLY A 125 -25.98 -13.25 5.35
CA GLY A 125 -24.64 -13.84 5.43
C GLY A 125 -23.50 -12.84 5.23
N MET A 126 -23.79 -11.53 5.29
CA MET A 126 -22.79 -10.46 5.18
C MET A 126 -22.50 -9.86 6.55
N THR A 127 -21.26 -9.40 6.72
CA THR A 127 -20.85 -8.57 7.85
C THR A 127 -20.78 -7.10 7.42
N VAL A 128 -20.56 -6.22 8.39
CA VAL A 128 -20.40 -4.78 8.14
C VAL A 128 -18.97 -4.38 8.52
N SER A 129 -18.34 -3.69 7.64
CA SER A 129 -17.06 -3.02 7.84
C SER A 129 -17.28 -1.51 7.87
N LEU A 130 -16.38 -0.79 8.48
CA LEU A 130 -16.47 0.65 8.63
C LEU A 130 -15.16 1.32 8.25
N SER A 131 -15.28 2.46 7.60
CA SER A 131 -14.16 3.34 7.31
C SER A 131 -14.33 4.66 8.07
N ASP A 132 -13.23 5.20 8.54
CA ASP A 132 -13.15 6.55 9.08
C ASP A 132 -12.69 7.57 8.03
N TYR A 133 -12.64 7.19 6.76
CA TYR A 133 -12.10 7.99 5.67
C TYR A 133 -12.63 9.42 5.64
N THR A 134 -13.94 9.59 5.62
CA THR A 134 -14.56 10.92 5.63
C THR A 134 -14.47 11.62 6.98
N LEU A 135 -14.05 10.91 7.99
CA LEU A 135 -13.83 11.41 9.35
C LEU A 135 -12.35 11.64 9.63
N GLY A 136 -11.48 11.09 8.84
CA GLY A 136 -10.01 10.97 8.90
C GLY A 136 -9.28 11.77 9.98
N VAL A 137 -8.21 11.26 10.51
CA VAL A 137 -7.41 11.97 11.50
C VAL A 137 -6.96 13.32 10.93
N GLY A 138 -7.29 14.41 11.64
CA GLY A 138 -7.01 15.77 11.19
C GLY A 138 -8.06 16.39 10.26
N GLN A 139 -9.10 15.65 9.85
CA GLN A 139 -10.13 16.15 8.94
C GLN A 139 -11.57 15.85 9.37
N GLY A 140 -11.77 15.03 10.39
CA GLY A 140 -13.10 14.60 10.82
C GLY A 140 -13.62 15.29 12.07
N SER A 141 -14.96 15.31 12.22
CA SER A 141 -15.60 15.93 13.37
C SER A 141 -15.22 15.28 14.71
N TYR A 142 -14.90 14.00 14.74
CA TYR A 142 -14.47 13.34 15.97
C TYR A 142 -13.06 13.75 16.40
N VAL A 143 -12.19 14.16 15.46
CA VAL A 143 -10.89 14.74 15.80
C VAL A 143 -11.08 16.10 16.45
N ASP A 144 -12.02 16.91 15.97
CA ASP A 144 -12.40 18.17 16.63
C ASP A 144 -12.90 17.93 18.06
N GLU A 145 -13.69 16.86 18.28
CA GLU A 145 -14.10 16.45 19.63
C GLU A 145 -12.91 16.05 20.49
N MET A 146 -11.94 15.30 19.94
CA MET A 146 -10.71 14.93 20.65
C MET A 146 -9.93 16.16 21.09
N LEU A 147 -9.73 17.12 20.18
CA LEU A 147 -8.97 18.34 20.42
C LEU A 147 -9.70 19.31 21.34
N ALA A 148 -11.04 19.34 21.31
CA ALA A 148 -11.85 20.12 22.24
C ALA A 148 -11.77 19.58 23.67
N GLU A 149 -11.70 18.25 23.83
CA GLU A 149 -11.53 17.59 25.13
C GLU A 149 -10.09 17.73 25.65
N ASP A 150 -9.09 17.59 24.76
CA ASP A 150 -7.69 17.63 25.10
C ASP A 150 -6.86 18.39 24.06
N PRO A 151 -6.72 19.71 24.21
CA PRO A 151 -5.94 20.54 23.28
C PRO A 151 -4.44 20.18 23.22
N THR A 152 -3.92 19.39 24.19
CA THR A 152 -2.51 18.97 24.18
C THR A 152 -2.22 17.94 23.10
N LEU A 153 -3.26 17.31 22.53
CA LEU A 153 -3.14 16.39 21.40
C LEU A 153 -2.73 17.07 20.09
N ASN A 154 -2.83 18.41 20.00
CA ASN A 154 -2.31 19.13 18.85
C ASN A 154 -0.78 19.03 18.78
N GLY A 155 -0.28 18.66 17.60
CA GLY A 155 1.15 18.55 17.36
C GLY A 155 1.84 19.86 17.02
N SER A 156 3.16 19.80 17.02
CA SER A 156 4.03 20.88 16.56
C SER A 156 5.01 20.36 15.52
N GLU A 157 5.44 21.28 14.65
CA GLU A 157 6.48 21.02 13.64
C GLU A 157 7.71 21.86 13.97
N LEU A 158 8.90 21.32 13.64
CA LEU A 158 10.13 22.09 13.73
C LEU A 158 10.26 22.96 12.47
N HIS A 159 10.33 24.25 12.68
CA HIS A 159 10.60 25.25 11.65
C HIS A 159 12.05 25.71 11.75
N PHE A 160 12.72 25.74 10.60
CA PHE A 160 14.10 26.18 10.45
C PHE A 160 14.14 27.50 9.68
N ASP A 161 14.81 28.50 10.24
CA ASP A 161 15.13 29.77 9.60
C ASP A 161 16.65 29.98 9.65
N SER A 162 17.21 30.62 8.63
CA SER A 162 18.63 30.92 8.61
C SER A 162 18.94 32.21 7.89
N LEU A 163 20.03 32.88 8.33
CA LEU A 163 20.51 34.11 7.77
C LEU A 163 22.03 34.08 7.62
N GLU A 164 22.52 34.32 6.41
CA GLU A 164 23.94 34.55 6.19
C GLU A 164 24.33 35.98 6.47
N LEU A 165 25.46 36.18 7.14
CA LEU A 165 26.03 37.45 7.50
C LEU A 165 27.49 37.56 7.05
N GLY A 166 27.86 38.71 6.49
CA GLY A 166 29.24 39.13 6.25
C GLY A 166 29.92 39.60 7.52
N ARG A 167 31.24 39.79 7.44
CA ARG A 167 32.06 40.27 8.59
C ARG A 167 31.56 41.63 9.09
N GLY A 168 31.30 41.70 10.39
CA GLY A 168 30.84 42.93 11.06
C GLY A 168 29.36 43.23 10.90
N GLU A 169 28.62 42.48 10.12
CA GLU A 169 27.16 42.58 10.05
C GLU A 169 26.53 42.12 11.35
N ARG A 170 25.37 42.69 11.68
CA ARG A 170 24.65 42.41 12.92
C ARG A 170 23.42 41.57 12.67
N PHE A 171 23.23 40.56 13.50
CA PHE A 171 21.98 39.86 13.72
C PHE A 171 21.24 40.57 14.85
N SER A 172 19.99 40.94 14.63
CA SER A 172 19.12 41.50 15.67
C SER A 172 17.70 40.99 15.45
N ARG A 173 17.15 40.26 16.43
CA ARG A 173 15.80 39.70 16.36
C ARG A 173 15.13 39.64 17.73
N ALA A 174 13.89 40.15 17.78
CA ALA A 174 13.03 40.02 18.95
C ALA A 174 12.23 38.70 18.85
N TYR A 175 11.96 38.08 19.98
CA TYR A 175 11.29 36.78 20.05
C TYR A 175 10.07 36.83 20.97
N ALA A 176 8.90 36.46 20.43
CA ALA A 176 7.69 36.26 21.22
C ALA A 176 7.74 34.93 22.02
N GLN A 177 8.44 33.94 21.51
CA GLN A 177 8.69 32.64 22.15
C GLN A 177 10.14 32.26 21.93
N ARG A 178 10.79 31.74 22.98
CA ARG A 178 12.18 31.29 22.92
C ARG A 178 12.30 30.13 21.93
N PRO A 179 13.21 30.19 20.94
CA PRO A 179 13.49 29.09 20.04
C PRO A 179 14.15 27.90 20.76
N LEU A 180 14.11 26.71 20.17
CA LEU A 180 14.79 25.52 20.68
C LEU A 180 16.30 25.62 20.51
N SER A 181 16.75 26.21 19.38
CA SER A 181 18.16 26.54 19.12
C SER A 181 18.27 27.88 18.42
N LEU A 182 19.40 28.57 18.68
CA LEU A 182 19.83 29.78 17.96
C LEU A 182 21.35 29.78 17.92
N ASN A 183 21.92 29.35 16.81
CA ASN A 183 23.37 29.17 16.69
C ASN A 183 23.94 29.99 15.54
N ALA A 184 25.15 30.56 15.74
CA ALA A 184 25.92 31.18 14.68
C ALA A 184 27.10 30.27 14.31
N TYR A 185 27.18 29.85 13.04
CA TYR A 185 28.21 28.99 12.51
C TYR A 185 29.17 29.76 11.59
N PRO A 186 30.51 29.63 11.74
CA PRO A 186 31.44 30.13 10.75
C PRO A 186 31.29 29.37 9.43
N LEU A 187 31.39 30.08 8.30
CA LEU A 187 31.37 29.46 6.96
C LEU A 187 32.73 29.58 6.26
N ASP A 188 33.12 28.49 5.57
CA ASP A 188 34.25 28.49 4.65
C ASP A 188 33.98 29.30 3.36
N ALA A 189 34.98 29.44 2.49
CA ALA A 189 34.85 30.15 1.23
C ALA A 189 33.78 29.54 0.28
N ARG A 190 33.40 28.28 0.49
CA ARG A 190 32.40 27.55 -0.29
C ARG A 190 31.00 27.60 0.34
N GLY A 191 30.86 28.33 1.48
CA GLY A 191 29.59 28.40 2.21
C GLY A 191 29.25 27.16 3.05
N ARG A 192 30.24 26.32 3.34
CA ARG A 192 30.05 25.17 4.23
C ARG A 192 30.40 25.56 5.66
N ILE A 193 29.72 24.99 6.64
CA ILE A 193 30.03 25.19 8.06
C ILE A 193 31.45 24.66 8.33
N ASP A 194 32.29 25.53 8.95
CA ASP A 194 33.71 25.29 9.20
C ASP A 194 34.07 25.75 10.61
N GLY A 195 33.67 24.98 11.60
CA GLY A 195 33.97 25.22 13.01
C GLY A 195 32.78 25.08 13.95
N ALA A 196 33.06 25.19 15.25
CA ALA A 196 32.04 25.10 16.27
C ALA A 196 31.13 26.34 16.26
N PRO A 197 29.82 26.17 16.54
CA PRO A 197 28.89 27.28 16.65
C PRO A 197 29.14 28.12 17.90
N VAL A 198 28.62 29.35 17.84
CA VAL A 198 28.34 30.17 19.01
C VAL A 198 26.86 30.03 19.32
N ASP A 199 26.51 29.53 20.52
CA ASP A 199 25.15 29.50 21.01
C ASP A 199 24.74 30.91 21.45
N LEU A 200 23.70 31.45 20.80
CA LEU A 200 23.20 32.81 21.07
C LEU A 200 22.02 32.82 22.06
N LEU A 201 21.50 31.65 22.46
CA LEU A 201 20.38 31.57 23.41
C LEU A 201 20.70 32.13 24.81
N PRO A 202 21.94 31.97 25.37
CA PRO A 202 22.29 32.57 26.66
C PRO A 202 22.30 34.10 26.66
N GLU A 203 22.50 34.72 25.49
CA GLU A 203 22.52 36.17 25.33
C GLU A 203 21.13 36.78 25.11
N MET A 204 20.08 35.97 25.07
CA MET A 204 18.72 36.39 24.83
C MET A 204 18.16 37.19 26.01
N GLY A 205 18.00 38.49 25.82
CA GLY A 205 17.35 39.40 26.76
C GLY A 205 15.86 39.60 26.50
N PRO A 206 15.20 40.49 27.28
CA PRO A 206 13.77 40.76 27.07
C PRO A 206 13.43 41.37 25.71
N ASP A 207 14.39 42.07 25.10
CA ASP A 207 14.24 42.73 23.80
C ASP A 207 14.68 41.84 22.64
N GLY A 208 15.10 40.59 22.90
CA GLY A 208 15.60 39.63 21.91
C GLY A 208 17.10 39.41 21.99
N VAL A 209 17.72 39.10 20.85
CA VAL A 209 19.15 38.82 20.72
C VAL A 209 19.77 39.79 19.74
N GLU A 210 20.93 40.36 20.15
CA GLU A 210 21.82 41.08 19.25
C GLU A 210 23.19 40.42 19.20
N TRP A 211 23.70 40.19 18.01
CA TRP A 211 25.02 39.59 17.80
C TRP A 211 25.69 40.18 16.57
N GLN A 212 27.02 40.38 16.65
CA GLN A 212 27.82 40.89 15.52
C GLN A 212 28.76 39.77 15.03
N ASN A 213 28.71 39.49 13.71
CA ASN A 213 29.53 38.44 13.10
C ASN A 213 31.03 38.80 13.13
N PRO A 214 31.89 38.02 13.85
CA PRO A 214 33.34 38.23 13.85
C PRO A 214 34.06 37.58 12.67
N TRP A 215 33.43 36.60 12.01
CA TRP A 215 34.04 35.80 10.96
C TRP A 215 33.86 36.44 9.57
N PRO A 216 34.59 36.01 8.53
CA PRO A 216 34.37 36.46 7.16
C PRO A 216 32.93 36.24 6.67
N ARG A 217 32.34 35.12 6.99
CA ARG A 217 30.91 34.76 6.76
C ARG A 217 30.42 33.93 7.91
N ALA A 218 29.16 34.07 8.25
CA ALA A 218 28.48 33.26 9.23
C ALA A 218 27.09 32.86 8.73
N LEU A 219 26.60 31.70 9.17
CA LEU A 219 25.22 31.28 9.11
C LEU A 219 24.64 31.40 10.53
N VAL A 220 23.65 32.24 10.73
CA VAL A 220 22.81 32.20 11.92
C VAL A 220 21.64 31.27 11.62
N ALA A 221 21.53 30.20 12.38
CA ALA A 221 20.51 29.17 12.26
C ALA A 221 19.59 29.19 13.48
N GLU A 222 18.32 29.07 13.25
CA GLU A 222 17.27 29.10 14.27
C GLU A 222 16.31 27.92 14.06
N VAL A 223 15.98 27.18 15.15
CA VAL A 223 14.95 26.14 15.15
C VAL A 223 13.88 26.46 16.17
N LYS A 224 12.64 26.45 15.75
CA LYS A 224 11.45 26.64 16.60
C LYS A 224 10.52 25.46 16.49
N ALA A 225 9.82 25.15 17.58
CA ALA A 225 8.64 24.29 17.53
C ALA A 225 7.40 25.17 17.39
N GLU A 226 6.68 25.03 16.29
CA GLU A 226 5.46 25.77 16.03
C GLU A 226 4.27 24.82 16.01
N ARG A 227 3.22 25.18 16.79
CA ARG A 227 2.01 24.37 16.86
C ARG A 227 1.21 24.49 15.56
N ARG A 228 0.86 23.34 14.98
CA ARG A 228 -0.03 23.25 13.84
C ARG A 228 -1.47 22.99 14.29
N LEU A 229 -2.39 23.79 13.81
CA LEU A 229 -3.81 23.70 14.17
C LEU A 229 -4.68 23.59 12.93
N PRO A 230 -5.69 22.65 12.91
CA PRO A 230 -5.78 21.49 13.78
C PRO A 230 -4.81 20.38 13.32
N SER A 231 -4.32 19.59 14.27
CA SER A 231 -3.47 18.42 13.99
C SER A 231 -3.62 17.38 15.10
N LEU A 232 -3.16 16.17 14.87
CA LEU A 232 -3.03 15.16 15.92
C LEU A 232 -1.57 14.74 16.02
N ASP A 233 -0.97 14.88 17.21
CA ASP A 233 0.39 14.42 17.48
C ASP A 233 0.42 12.91 17.73
N PRO A 234 0.93 12.08 16.81
CA PRO A 234 0.99 10.64 17.00
C PRO A 234 1.97 10.22 18.11
N MET A 235 2.92 11.11 18.49
CA MET A 235 3.85 10.84 19.59
C MET A 235 3.27 11.16 20.97
N HIS A 236 2.09 11.81 21.03
CA HIS A 236 1.46 12.17 22.31
C HIS A 236 0.96 10.92 23.05
N PRO A 237 1.27 10.73 24.35
CA PRO A 237 0.97 9.48 25.08
C PRO A 237 -0.50 9.03 25.07
N ARG A 238 -1.43 9.91 24.74
CA ARG A 238 -2.86 9.63 24.73
C ARG A 238 -3.46 9.58 23.31
N ALA A 239 -2.65 9.80 22.26
CA ALA A 239 -3.18 9.96 20.90
C ALA A 239 -4.00 8.76 20.43
N GLY A 240 -3.41 7.57 20.41
CA GLY A 240 -4.08 6.35 19.95
C GLY A 240 -5.24 5.94 20.84
N HIS A 241 -5.12 6.10 22.15
CA HIS A 241 -6.23 5.81 23.08
C HIS A 241 -7.40 6.79 22.89
N SER A 242 -7.13 8.06 22.64
CA SER A 242 -8.16 9.06 22.36
C SER A 242 -8.83 8.77 21.02
N TYR A 243 -8.07 8.44 19.99
CA TYR A 243 -8.57 8.04 18.69
C TYR A 243 -9.49 6.81 18.78
N VAL A 244 -9.04 5.75 19.45
CA VAL A 244 -9.85 4.56 19.72
C VAL A 244 -11.15 4.92 20.43
N ARG A 245 -11.09 5.74 21.50
CA ARG A 245 -12.25 6.12 22.31
C ARG A 245 -13.29 6.91 21.51
N HIS A 246 -12.86 7.83 20.68
CA HIS A 246 -13.76 8.74 19.96
C HIS A 246 -14.37 8.11 18.70
N PHE A 247 -13.77 7.04 18.17
CA PHE A 247 -14.33 6.34 17.02
C PHE A 247 -14.68 4.88 17.33
N PHE A 248 -13.72 4.00 17.41
CA PHE A 248 -13.94 2.55 17.48
C PHE A 248 -14.68 2.10 18.75
N GLN A 249 -14.36 2.67 19.90
CA GLN A 249 -14.99 2.29 21.16
C GLN A 249 -16.49 2.58 21.19
N ARG A 250 -16.97 3.58 20.44
CA ARG A 250 -18.41 3.87 20.30
C ARG A 250 -19.19 2.67 19.72
N PHE A 251 -18.56 1.90 18.85
CA PHE A 251 -19.14 0.68 18.29
C PHE A 251 -19.08 -0.46 19.31
N ALA A 252 -17.94 -0.67 19.97
CA ALA A 252 -17.79 -1.71 20.99
C ALA A 252 -18.79 -1.56 22.14
N ASP A 253 -19.07 -0.33 22.56
CA ASP A 253 -20.02 -0.03 23.64
C ASP A 253 -21.46 -0.39 23.25
N ARG A 254 -21.80 -0.28 21.97
CA ARG A 254 -23.15 -0.57 21.45
C ARG A 254 -23.31 -2.00 20.95
N PHE A 255 -22.22 -2.57 20.44
CA PHE A 255 -22.19 -3.89 19.83
C PHE A 255 -21.09 -4.74 20.47
N PRO A 256 -21.20 -5.10 21.76
CA PRO A 256 -20.21 -5.92 22.45
C PRO A 256 -20.02 -7.26 21.72
N GLY A 257 -18.77 -7.66 21.47
CA GLY A 257 -18.45 -8.81 20.64
C GLY A 257 -18.63 -8.53 19.15
N GLU A 258 -18.06 -7.48 18.63
CA GLU A 258 -18.30 -6.92 17.28
C GLU A 258 -18.19 -7.95 16.16
N SER A 259 -17.18 -8.81 16.17
CA SER A 259 -17.02 -9.85 15.14
C SER A 259 -18.11 -10.94 15.20
N GLU A 260 -18.74 -11.13 16.35
CA GLU A 260 -19.86 -12.06 16.54
C GLU A 260 -21.20 -11.41 16.18
N THR A 261 -21.29 -10.09 16.31
CA THR A 261 -22.50 -9.30 16.03
C THR A 261 -22.59 -8.82 14.59
N GLY A 262 -21.56 -9.02 13.78
CA GLY A 262 -21.55 -8.69 12.35
C GLY A 262 -20.62 -7.57 11.93
N LEU A 263 -19.83 -6.99 12.83
CA LEU A 263 -18.69 -6.15 12.47
C LEU A 263 -17.45 -7.01 12.23
N ASN A 264 -16.71 -6.76 11.15
CA ASN A 264 -15.58 -7.56 10.75
C ASN A 264 -14.29 -6.75 10.54
N PHE A 265 -14.39 -5.63 9.84
CA PHE A 265 -13.22 -4.88 9.38
C PHE A 265 -13.41 -3.39 9.60
N PHE A 266 -12.40 -2.75 10.18
CA PHE A 266 -12.30 -1.29 10.19
C PHE A 266 -11.16 -0.85 9.28
N PHE A 267 -11.34 0.28 8.62
CA PHE A 267 -10.39 0.80 7.66
C PHE A 267 -10.17 2.30 7.84
N SER A 268 -8.95 2.74 7.67
CA SER A 268 -8.58 4.15 7.57
C SER A 268 -7.90 4.39 6.24
N ASP A 269 -8.47 5.25 5.43
CA ASP A 269 -7.94 5.61 4.12
C ASP A 269 -7.16 6.91 4.20
N GLU A 270 -5.99 6.95 3.53
CA GLU A 270 -5.11 8.11 3.47
C GLU A 270 -4.88 8.77 4.84
N LEU A 271 -4.49 7.96 5.84
CA LEU A 271 -4.23 8.43 7.21
C LEU A 271 -3.38 9.69 7.20
N ASN A 272 -3.85 10.74 7.86
CA ASN A 272 -3.19 12.03 7.89
C ASN A 272 -3.30 12.67 9.28
N PHE A 273 -2.15 12.98 9.89
CA PHE A 273 -2.08 13.67 11.18
C PHE A 273 -2.12 15.20 11.04
N ASN A 274 -2.17 15.72 9.83
CA ASN A 274 -2.01 17.13 9.50
C ASN A 274 -0.72 17.73 10.06
N LEU A 275 0.35 16.93 10.06
CA LEU A 275 1.71 17.28 10.44
C LEU A 275 2.67 16.87 9.33
N GLN A 276 3.64 17.71 9.02
CA GLN A 276 4.64 17.48 7.99
C GLN A 276 6.06 17.67 8.53
N GLY A 277 7.05 17.16 7.81
CA GLY A 277 8.44 17.36 8.15
C GLY A 277 8.85 16.79 9.51
N ASN A 278 9.61 17.55 10.25
CA ASN A 278 10.12 17.16 11.56
C ASN A 278 9.10 17.57 12.65
N ILE A 279 8.46 16.60 13.28
CA ILE A 279 7.45 16.82 14.33
C ILE A 279 8.12 16.87 15.71
N TRP A 280 7.51 17.60 16.62
CA TRP A 280 8.04 17.84 17.96
C TRP A 280 6.93 17.95 18.99
N ASN A 281 7.22 17.53 20.24
CA ASN A 281 6.36 17.78 21.38
C ASN A 281 7.18 17.94 22.68
N ASP A 282 6.50 18.24 23.77
CA ASP A 282 7.14 18.57 25.05
C ASP A 282 7.89 17.37 25.68
N ILE A 283 7.55 16.13 25.34
CA ILE A 283 8.23 14.94 25.88
C ILE A 283 9.41 14.48 25.03
N PHE A 284 9.53 14.99 23.79
CA PHE A 284 10.46 14.44 22.79
C PHE A 284 11.92 14.52 23.26
N ARG A 285 12.35 15.66 23.79
CA ARG A 285 13.74 15.85 24.26
C ARG A 285 14.12 14.84 25.34
N ASP A 286 13.26 14.65 26.33
CA ASP A 286 13.54 13.74 27.46
C ASP A 286 13.54 12.28 26.99
N GLU A 287 12.61 11.90 26.13
CA GLU A 287 12.56 10.58 25.51
C GLU A 287 13.76 10.33 24.59
N PHE A 288 14.17 11.34 23.83
CA PHE A 288 15.38 11.24 23.00
C PHE A 288 16.62 11.01 23.88
N MET A 289 16.80 11.82 24.92
CA MET A 289 17.94 11.70 25.85
C MET A 289 17.94 10.34 26.55
N ARG A 290 16.77 9.86 26.96
CA ARG A 290 16.60 8.54 27.59
C ARG A 290 17.00 7.40 26.65
N ARG A 291 16.62 7.47 25.37
CA ARG A 291 16.83 6.41 24.37
C ARG A 291 18.20 6.46 23.72
N LYS A 292 18.73 7.65 23.47
CA LYS A 292 19.96 7.84 22.71
C LYS A 292 21.16 8.23 23.56
N GLY A 293 20.96 8.62 24.81
CA GLY A 293 22.03 8.89 25.77
C GLY A 293 22.71 10.26 25.63
N TYR A 294 22.14 11.16 24.80
CA TYR A 294 22.63 12.53 24.66
C TYR A 294 21.47 13.50 24.41
N ASP A 295 21.73 14.80 24.64
CA ASP A 295 20.75 15.86 24.39
C ASP A 295 20.77 16.26 22.90
N ILE A 296 19.61 16.26 22.25
CA ILE A 296 19.50 16.64 20.83
C ILE A 296 19.63 18.15 20.63
N LEU A 297 19.22 18.98 21.60
CA LEU A 297 19.13 20.44 21.39
C LEU A 297 20.42 21.07 20.89
N PRO A 298 21.62 20.76 21.42
CA PRO A 298 22.88 21.31 20.90
C PRO A 298 23.18 20.93 19.44
N GLN A 299 22.49 19.95 18.89
CA GLN A 299 22.71 19.41 17.56
C GLN A 299 21.43 19.42 16.69
N ILE A 300 20.35 20.05 17.16
CA ILE A 300 19.05 20.01 16.48
C ILE A 300 19.10 20.61 15.07
N ASP A 301 19.98 21.56 14.84
CA ASP A 301 20.21 22.19 13.53
C ASP A 301 20.70 21.17 12.48
N ALA A 302 21.30 20.05 12.91
CA ALA A 302 21.70 18.94 12.05
C ALA A 302 20.54 18.32 11.26
N LEU A 303 19.30 18.49 11.75
CA LEU A 303 18.10 18.03 11.05
C LEU A 303 17.86 18.81 9.74
N PHE A 304 18.44 20.02 9.61
CA PHE A 304 18.19 20.93 8.50
C PHE A 304 19.44 21.25 7.68
N VAL A 305 20.59 21.34 8.35
CA VAL A 305 21.88 21.65 7.71
C VAL A 305 22.92 20.57 8.02
N ASP A 306 23.92 20.45 7.17
CA ASP A 306 25.03 19.52 7.39
C ASP A 306 26.08 20.16 8.33
N LEU A 307 26.11 19.70 9.58
CA LEU A 307 27.08 20.10 10.60
C LEU A 307 28.36 19.26 10.60
N GLY A 308 28.53 18.39 9.58
CA GLY A 308 29.65 17.46 9.49
C GLY A 308 29.19 16.00 9.74
N ASP A 309 30.17 15.15 10.09
CA ASP A 309 29.99 13.70 10.10
C ASP A 309 28.92 13.19 11.08
N SER A 310 28.69 13.91 12.18
CA SER A 310 27.66 13.57 13.18
C SER A 310 26.23 13.82 12.72
N SER A 311 26.02 14.67 11.70
CA SER A 311 24.66 15.04 11.22
C SER A 311 23.84 13.82 10.83
N VAL A 312 24.45 12.83 10.18
CA VAL A 312 23.77 11.58 9.80
C VAL A 312 23.26 10.84 11.04
N LYS A 313 24.11 10.69 12.05
CA LYS A 313 23.71 10.05 13.32
C LYS A 313 22.54 10.77 13.97
N VAL A 314 22.60 12.10 14.06
CA VAL A 314 21.54 12.90 14.70
C VAL A 314 20.21 12.74 13.95
N ARG A 315 20.22 12.78 12.64
CA ARG A 315 19.02 12.57 11.80
C ARG A 315 18.42 11.18 11.96
N MET A 316 19.24 10.15 11.93
CA MET A 316 18.79 8.78 12.14
C MET A 316 18.25 8.57 13.56
N ASP A 317 18.93 9.09 14.59
CA ASP A 317 18.51 8.99 15.98
C ASP A 317 17.20 9.76 16.24
N TYR A 318 17.05 10.96 15.66
CA TYR A 318 15.81 11.73 15.75
C TYR A 318 14.65 10.94 15.12
N ASN A 319 14.84 10.41 13.91
CA ASN A 319 13.80 9.65 13.24
C ASN A 319 13.41 8.39 13.99
N ASP A 320 14.40 7.70 14.56
CA ASP A 320 14.17 6.51 15.39
C ASP A 320 13.25 6.79 16.58
N VAL A 321 13.53 7.90 17.29
CA VAL A 321 12.74 8.28 18.47
C VAL A 321 11.35 8.73 18.06
N ARG A 322 11.24 9.52 16.99
CA ARG A 322 9.96 9.96 16.43
C ARG A 322 9.05 8.78 16.08
N VAL A 323 9.58 7.83 15.33
CA VAL A 323 8.80 6.66 14.90
C VAL A 323 8.45 5.77 16.10
N ALA A 324 9.39 5.50 16.99
CA ALA A 324 9.13 4.69 18.18
C ALA A 324 8.03 5.29 19.06
N LEU A 325 8.03 6.61 19.27
CA LEU A 325 6.98 7.28 20.03
C LEU A 325 5.62 7.21 19.32
N SER A 326 5.62 7.36 17.97
CA SER A 326 4.38 7.23 17.18
C SER A 326 3.83 5.80 17.22
N GLU A 327 4.70 4.79 17.13
CA GLU A 327 4.29 3.39 17.31
C GLU A 327 3.67 3.15 18.69
N GLU A 328 4.39 3.51 19.75
CA GLU A 328 3.98 3.26 21.13
C GLU A 328 2.69 3.99 21.52
N ASN A 329 2.50 5.20 21.01
CA ASN A 329 1.44 6.10 21.46
C ASN A 329 0.23 6.17 20.52
N PHE A 330 0.37 5.76 19.26
CA PHE A 330 -0.73 5.77 18.31
C PHE A 330 -0.98 4.40 17.67
N PHE A 331 -0.03 3.87 16.91
CA PHE A 331 -0.27 2.69 16.06
C PHE A 331 -0.50 1.41 16.88
N ILE A 332 0.30 1.14 17.91
CA ILE A 332 0.15 -0.04 18.77
C ILE A 332 -1.20 -0.04 19.51
N PRO A 333 -1.62 1.04 20.19
CA PRO A 333 -2.94 1.09 20.82
C PRO A 333 -4.11 0.78 19.89
N VAL A 334 -4.06 1.30 18.64
CA VAL A 334 -5.09 1.03 17.62
C VAL A 334 -5.06 -0.44 17.20
N TYR A 335 -3.88 -0.97 16.87
CA TYR A 335 -3.68 -2.36 16.49
C TYR A 335 -4.18 -3.32 17.58
N GLU A 336 -3.78 -3.13 18.82
CA GLU A 336 -4.15 -4.00 19.93
C GLU A 336 -5.63 -3.96 20.27
N TRP A 337 -6.27 -2.81 20.10
CA TRP A 337 -7.71 -2.70 20.31
C TRP A 337 -8.48 -3.62 19.35
N HIS A 338 -8.11 -3.64 18.07
CA HIS A 338 -8.70 -4.50 17.05
C HIS A 338 -8.33 -5.98 17.26
N GLN A 339 -7.05 -6.25 17.54
CA GLN A 339 -6.54 -7.60 17.76
C GLN A 339 -7.27 -8.32 18.90
N ARG A 340 -7.52 -7.64 20.02
CA ARG A 340 -8.24 -8.22 21.16
C ARG A 340 -9.69 -8.56 20.86
N ARG A 341 -10.27 -7.96 19.83
CA ARG A 341 -11.68 -8.18 19.42
C ARG A 341 -11.83 -9.12 18.23
N GLY A 342 -10.72 -9.58 17.66
CA GLY A 342 -10.74 -10.40 16.46
C GLY A 342 -11.23 -9.64 15.23
N LEU A 343 -11.10 -8.31 15.22
CA LEU A 343 -11.42 -7.46 14.08
C LEU A 343 -10.19 -7.30 13.20
N LEU A 344 -10.40 -7.11 11.90
CA LEU A 344 -9.38 -6.66 10.99
C LEU A 344 -9.32 -5.13 11.00
N PHE A 345 -8.14 -4.59 10.98
CA PHE A 345 -7.89 -3.17 10.74
C PHE A 345 -6.87 -3.03 9.63
N GLY A 346 -7.18 -2.21 8.66
CA GLY A 346 -6.29 -1.82 7.58
C GLY A 346 -6.19 -0.31 7.51
N CYS A 347 -5.08 0.15 6.95
CA CYS A 347 -4.87 1.56 6.70
C CYS A 347 -4.08 1.71 5.41
N ASP A 348 -4.54 2.57 4.53
CA ASP A 348 -3.78 3.04 3.39
C ASP A 348 -3.08 4.34 3.77
N HIS A 349 -1.75 4.30 3.93
CA HIS A 349 -0.97 5.52 4.03
C HIS A 349 -0.82 6.12 2.63
N GLY A 350 -0.94 7.45 2.49
CA GLY A 350 -0.96 8.12 1.19
C GLY A 350 0.25 7.87 0.29
N GLY A 351 1.41 7.58 0.89
CA GLY A 351 2.63 7.21 0.17
C GLY A 351 2.65 5.80 -0.41
N ARG A 352 1.76 4.92 0.04
CA ARG A 352 1.54 3.56 -0.49
C ARG A 352 2.83 2.76 -0.69
N GLY A 353 3.78 2.91 0.25
CA GLY A 353 5.09 2.27 0.23
C GLY A 353 6.12 2.88 -0.73
N ARG A 354 5.74 3.82 -1.58
CA ARG A 354 6.68 4.56 -2.43
C ARG A 354 7.32 5.74 -1.72
N ASP A 355 6.65 6.37 -0.78
CA ASP A 355 7.28 7.29 0.19
C ASP A 355 7.76 6.48 1.40
N VAL A 356 9.01 6.06 1.35
CA VAL A 356 9.61 5.21 2.39
C VAL A 356 9.74 5.92 3.74
N GLY A 357 9.75 7.25 3.72
CA GLY A 357 9.88 8.12 4.89
C GLY A 357 8.56 8.61 5.47
N GLU A 358 7.42 8.19 4.91
CA GLU A 358 6.11 8.59 5.41
C GLU A 358 5.95 8.22 6.89
N PHE A 359 5.50 9.17 7.70
CA PHE A 359 5.48 9.10 9.18
C PHE A 359 6.83 8.72 9.81
N GLY A 360 7.92 8.90 9.06
CA GLY A 360 9.29 8.59 9.47
C GLY A 360 9.81 7.24 9.01
N ASP A 361 8.96 6.25 8.89
CA ASP A 361 9.25 4.92 8.39
C ASP A 361 7.95 4.22 8.03
N TYR A 362 7.69 4.10 6.73
CA TYR A 362 6.46 3.50 6.22
C TYR A 362 6.29 2.06 6.69
N PHE A 363 7.36 1.27 6.66
CA PHE A 363 7.30 -0.15 7.02
C PHE A 363 6.95 -0.36 8.50
N ARG A 364 7.57 0.44 9.38
CA ARG A 364 7.33 0.38 10.83
C ARG A 364 5.91 0.78 11.19
N THR A 365 5.36 1.82 10.57
CA THR A 365 4.01 2.30 10.89
C THR A 365 2.93 1.40 10.29
N GLN A 366 3.12 0.89 9.08
CA GLN A 366 2.18 -0.02 8.42
C GLN A 366 2.12 -1.43 9.05
N ARG A 367 3.18 -1.90 9.69
CA ARG A 367 3.16 -3.22 10.34
C ARG A 367 2.13 -3.36 11.47
N TRP A 368 1.59 -2.25 11.98
CA TRP A 368 0.56 -2.23 13.01
C TRP A 368 -0.86 -2.25 12.43
N ASN A 369 -1.04 -2.91 11.31
CA ASN A 369 -2.34 -3.25 10.72
C ASN A 369 -2.51 -4.76 10.65
N GLN A 370 -3.75 -5.27 10.84
CA GLN A 370 -4.05 -6.68 10.58
C GLN A 370 -4.10 -6.96 9.07
N ALA A 371 -4.40 -5.94 8.27
CA ALA A 371 -4.45 -5.98 6.82
C ALA A 371 -3.72 -4.77 6.22
N PRO A 372 -2.37 -4.74 6.22
CA PRO A 372 -1.65 -3.74 5.45
C PRO A 372 -2.05 -3.83 3.98
N GLY A 373 -2.07 -2.72 3.27
CA GLY A 373 -2.55 -2.73 1.90
C GLY A 373 -2.16 -1.49 1.11
N CYS A 374 -2.74 -1.35 -0.07
CA CYS A 374 -2.53 -0.19 -0.92
C CYS A 374 -3.67 0.02 -1.91
N ASP A 375 -3.86 1.28 -2.30
CA ASP A 375 -4.72 1.69 -3.39
C ASP A 375 -4.04 1.52 -4.77
N GLN A 376 -4.82 1.03 -5.74
CA GLN A 376 -4.43 0.83 -7.14
C GLN A 376 -5.42 1.52 -8.08
N PRO A 377 -5.39 2.85 -8.20
CA PRO A 377 -6.32 3.58 -9.04
C PRO A 377 -6.19 3.23 -10.52
N MET A 378 -7.23 3.47 -11.29
CA MET A 378 -7.20 3.36 -12.76
C MET A 378 -6.70 1.99 -13.28
N LEU A 379 -7.07 0.90 -12.60
CA LEU A 379 -6.63 -0.48 -12.92
C LEU A 379 -5.11 -0.67 -12.86
N GLN A 380 -4.41 0.07 -12.02
CA GLN A 380 -2.97 -0.06 -11.85
C GLN A 380 -2.58 -1.45 -11.35
N LYS A 381 -1.37 -1.85 -11.73
CA LYS A 381 -0.70 -3.09 -11.32
C LYS A 381 0.71 -2.72 -10.90
N ASP A 382 0.82 -1.84 -9.91
CA ASP A 382 2.09 -1.31 -9.44
C ASP A 382 2.83 -2.35 -8.61
N ILE A 383 3.93 -2.87 -9.13
CA ILE A 383 4.73 -3.91 -8.49
C ILE A 383 5.20 -3.44 -7.11
N ILE A 384 5.67 -2.20 -7.00
CA ILE A 384 6.27 -1.69 -5.76
C ILE A 384 5.23 -1.59 -4.65
N LYS A 385 4.09 -0.94 -4.92
CA LYS A 385 3.00 -0.82 -3.94
C LYS A 385 2.57 -2.19 -3.43
N ASN A 386 2.31 -3.13 -4.35
CA ASN A 386 1.88 -4.48 -3.99
C ASN A 386 2.95 -5.22 -3.17
N LYS A 387 4.21 -5.18 -3.62
CA LYS A 387 5.30 -5.91 -2.96
C LYS A 387 5.66 -5.31 -1.60
N VAL A 388 5.56 -3.99 -1.41
CA VAL A 388 5.74 -3.40 -0.07
C VAL A 388 4.64 -3.85 0.89
N ALA A 389 3.37 -3.76 0.48
CA ALA A 389 2.24 -4.18 1.32
C ALA A 389 2.31 -5.68 1.67
N SER A 390 2.56 -6.55 0.67
CA SER A 390 2.67 -7.99 0.89
C SER A 390 3.88 -8.36 1.74
N SER A 391 5.03 -7.71 1.54
CA SER A 391 6.25 -7.94 2.34
C SER A 391 6.02 -7.63 3.82
N ILE A 392 5.33 -6.52 4.14
CA ILE A 392 4.96 -6.20 5.52
C ILE A 392 4.10 -7.32 6.11
N SER A 393 3.11 -7.81 5.35
CA SER A 393 2.27 -8.92 5.79
C SER A 393 3.07 -10.20 6.03
N HIS A 394 3.98 -10.55 5.14
CA HIS A 394 4.83 -11.74 5.25
C HIS A 394 5.76 -11.66 6.46
N LEU A 395 6.52 -10.58 6.59
CA LEU A 395 7.56 -10.42 7.62
C LEU A 395 7.01 -10.18 9.02
N TYR A 396 5.76 -9.76 9.15
CA TYR A 396 5.09 -9.54 10.44
C TYR A 396 3.88 -10.46 10.65
N GLU A 397 3.68 -11.47 9.80
CA GLU A 397 2.60 -12.46 9.87
C GLU A 397 1.21 -11.82 9.99
N ARG A 398 0.95 -10.75 9.21
CA ARG A 398 -0.34 -10.06 9.23
C ARG A 398 -1.41 -10.91 8.55
N GLN A 399 -2.67 -10.67 8.91
CA GLN A 399 -3.77 -11.57 8.56
C GLN A 399 -4.09 -11.54 7.08
N ARG A 400 -4.16 -10.36 6.49
CA ARG A 400 -4.54 -10.15 5.11
C ARG A 400 -3.65 -9.10 4.45
N VAL A 401 -3.74 -8.99 3.13
CA VAL A 401 -3.18 -7.89 2.35
C VAL A 401 -4.32 -7.25 1.56
N TRP A 402 -4.62 -6.01 1.90
CA TRP A 402 -5.78 -5.30 1.40
C TRP A 402 -5.49 -4.58 0.08
N LEU A 403 -6.43 -4.67 -0.87
CA LEU A 403 -6.38 -4.01 -2.17
C LEU A 403 -7.59 -3.09 -2.31
N GLU A 404 -7.38 -1.78 -2.34
CA GLU A 404 -8.36 -0.88 -2.91
C GLU A 404 -8.33 -0.99 -4.44
N GLY A 405 -9.38 -1.48 -5.00
CA GLY A 405 -9.48 -1.68 -6.44
C GLY A 405 -10.61 -0.84 -6.97
N PHE A 406 -10.35 -0.04 -7.65
CA PHE A 406 -9.74 0.62 -8.76
C PHE A 406 -10.54 1.89 -9.00
N HIS A 407 -10.49 2.82 -8.04
CA HIS A 407 -11.18 4.10 -8.21
C HIS A 407 -10.72 4.79 -9.51
N SER A 408 -11.55 5.64 -10.06
CA SER A 408 -11.23 6.42 -11.26
C SER A 408 -10.84 5.57 -12.49
N SER A 409 -11.29 4.31 -12.55
CA SER A 409 -11.04 3.45 -13.72
C SER A 409 -11.96 3.75 -14.91
N GLU A 410 -12.89 4.69 -14.76
CA GLU A 410 -13.85 5.19 -15.75
C GLU A 410 -14.98 4.20 -16.07
N TRP A 411 -16.13 4.75 -16.50
CA TRP A 411 -17.32 3.98 -16.90
C TRP A 411 -17.13 3.09 -18.14
N SER A 412 -16.03 3.25 -18.86
CA SER A 412 -15.66 2.39 -20.00
C SER A 412 -14.94 1.11 -19.60
N THR A 413 -14.64 0.92 -18.33
CA THR A 413 -14.02 -0.30 -17.81
C THR A 413 -14.93 -1.49 -18.08
N ASN A 414 -14.36 -2.56 -18.63
CA ASN A 414 -15.08 -3.81 -18.88
C ASN A 414 -14.59 -4.94 -17.97
N SER A 415 -15.37 -6.02 -17.90
CA SER A 415 -15.09 -7.15 -17.03
C SER A 415 -13.71 -7.80 -17.28
N ALA A 416 -13.22 -7.83 -18.51
CA ALA A 416 -11.91 -8.40 -18.83
C ALA A 416 -10.76 -7.53 -18.28
N GLN A 417 -10.90 -6.21 -18.34
CA GLN A 417 -9.93 -5.27 -17.77
C GLN A 417 -9.92 -5.34 -16.24
N LEU A 418 -11.10 -5.42 -15.63
CA LEU A 418 -11.24 -5.58 -14.18
C LEU A 418 -10.63 -6.91 -13.70
N THR A 419 -10.91 -8.01 -14.40
CA THR A 419 -10.33 -9.33 -14.11
C THR A 419 -8.80 -9.32 -14.22
N ASP A 420 -8.24 -8.71 -15.29
CA ASP A 420 -6.79 -8.58 -15.47
C ASP A 420 -6.13 -7.81 -14.33
N ALA A 421 -6.76 -6.72 -13.89
CA ALA A 421 -6.25 -5.94 -12.78
C ALA A 421 -6.31 -6.72 -11.45
N ILE A 422 -7.42 -7.39 -11.15
CA ILE A 422 -7.56 -8.22 -9.94
C ILE A 422 -6.51 -9.32 -9.93
N PHE A 423 -6.41 -10.10 -10.98
CA PHE A 423 -5.50 -11.26 -11.04
C PHE A 423 -4.03 -10.84 -10.93
N ALA A 424 -3.62 -9.78 -11.62
CA ALA A 424 -2.25 -9.31 -11.52
C ALA A 424 -1.89 -8.80 -10.10
N ASN A 425 -2.81 -8.07 -9.45
CA ASN A 425 -2.56 -7.59 -8.08
C ASN A 425 -2.56 -8.73 -7.05
N PHE A 426 -3.43 -9.74 -7.22
CA PHE A 426 -3.43 -10.93 -6.37
C PHE A 426 -2.13 -11.73 -6.53
N ALA A 427 -1.65 -11.92 -7.74
CA ALA A 427 -0.36 -12.59 -7.98
C ALA A 427 0.87 -11.82 -7.46
N MET A 428 0.70 -10.56 -7.06
CA MET A 428 1.71 -9.77 -6.36
C MET A 428 1.52 -9.73 -4.83
N GLY A 429 0.60 -10.56 -4.30
CA GLY A 429 0.43 -10.78 -2.87
C GLY A 429 -0.83 -10.20 -2.23
N GLN A 430 -1.65 -9.48 -2.99
CA GLN A 430 -2.96 -9.01 -2.48
C GLN A 430 -3.91 -10.20 -2.28
N ASN A 431 -4.79 -10.13 -1.27
CA ASN A 431 -5.74 -11.21 -1.01
C ASN A 431 -7.04 -10.78 -0.31
N LEU A 432 -7.28 -9.49 -0.17
CA LEU A 432 -8.53 -8.91 0.33
C LEU A 432 -8.96 -7.81 -0.62
N LEU A 433 -9.94 -8.10 -1.48
CA LEU A 433 -10.43 -7.14 -2.47
C LEU A 433 -11.47 -6.19 -1.86
N SER A 434 -11.28 -4.91 -2.09
CA SER A 434 -12.23 -3.85 -1.79
C SER A 434 -12.44 -3.01 -3.05
N LEU A 435 -13.48 -3.32 -3.82
CA LEU A 435 -13.77 -2.54 -5.02
C LEU A 435 -14.29 -1.15 -4.67
N HIS A 436 -13.76 -0.16 -5.33
CA HIS A 436 -14.22 1.22 -5.27
C HIS A 436 -15.09 1.50 -6.51
N GLY A 437 -16.40 1.73 -6.44
CA GLY A 437 -17.11 1.78 -5.16
C GLY A 437 -18.59 1.49 -5.38
N LEU A 438 -19.21 1.18 -4.30
CA LEU A 438 -20.65 1.03 -4.20
C LEU A 438 -21.25 2.32 -3.63
N TYR A 439 -22.32 2.84 -4.24
CA TYR A 439 -22.93 4.09 -3.82
C TYR A 439 -24.39 3.87 -3.41
N TYR A 440 -24.79 4.46 -2.27
CA TYR A 440 -26.18 4.46 -1.84
C TYR A 440 -27.10 5.11 -2.87
N THR A 441 -26.64 6.21 -3.48
CA THR A 441 -27.36 6.96 -4.49
C THR A 441 -26.38 7.55 -5.52
N THR A 442 -26.87 7.83 -6.71
CA THR A 442 -26.14 8.58 -7.73
C THR A 442 -26.32 10.10 -7.59
N MET A 443 -26.97 10.58 -6.55
CA MET A 443 -27.10 12.00 -6.26
C MET A 443 -25.81 12.55 -5.65
N GLY A 444 -25.33 13.68 -6.17
CA GLY A 444 -24.08 14.31 -5.73
C GLY A 444 -22.86 13.92 -6.54
N GLY A 445 -21.72 14.56 -6.28
CA GLY A 445 -20.55 14.51 -7.15
C GLY A 445 -19.60 13.31 -6.95
N TRP A 446 -19.74 12.55 -5.89
CA TRP A 446 -18.82 11.46 -5.57
C TRP A 446 -18.73 10.38 -6.63
N TRP A 447 -19.86 9.88 -7.07
CA TRP A 447 -19.92 8.83 -8.07
C TRP A 447 -19.38 9.28 -9.45
N GLU A 448 -19.45 10.59 -9.72
CA GLU A 448 -18.87 11.18 -10.93
C GLU A 448 -17.34 11.32 -10.83
N TRP A 449 -16.87 11.61 -9.63
CA TRP A 449 -15.44 11.85 -9.40
C TRP A 449 -14.64 10.55 -9.34
N ALA A 450 -15.13 9.54 -8.65
CA ALA A 450 -14.43 8.28 -8.41
C ALA A 450 -15.05 7.10 -9.18
N ALA A 451 -15.69 7.39 -10.33
CA ALA A 451 -16.26 6.37 -11.20
C ALA A 451 -15.26 5.26 -11.56
N PRO A 452 -15.74 4.05 -11.80
CA PRO A 452 -17.13 3.64 -11.86
C PRO A 452 -17.68 3.17 -10.50
N CYS A 453 -19.02 2.97 -10.46
CA CYS A 453 -19.62 2.09 -9.47
C CYS A 453 -19.38 0.65 -9.95
N ASN A 454 -18.43 -0.06 -9.40
CA ASN A 454 -18.13 -1.44 -9.83
C ASN A 454 -19.17 -2.49 -9.37
N HIS A 455 -20.42 -2.08 -9.21
CA HIS A 455 -21.53 -2.89 -8.71
C HIS A 455 -22.79 -2.70 -9.55
N PHE A 456 -23.96 -2.67 -8.91
CA PHE A 456 -25.25 -2.75 -9.58
C PHE A 456 -25.61 -1.58 -10.53
N HIS A 457 -24.79 -0.57 -10.65
CA HIS A 457 -24.91 0.45 -11.69
C HIS A 457 -24.20 0.10 -12.99
N GLU A 458 -23.36 -0.94 -12.98
CA GLU A 458 -22.65 -1.39 -14.16
C GLU A 458 -23.47 -2.39 -14.97
N PRO A 459 -23.40 -2.32 -16.31
CA PRO A 459 -24.17 -3.21 -17.17
C PRO A 459 -23.76 -4.68 -17.07
N TYR A 460 -22.54 -4.98 -16.59
CA TYR A 460 -22.05 -6.34 -16.40
C TYR A 460 -22.32 -6.91 -15.00
N TRP A 461 -23.06 -6.20 -14.14
CA TRP A 461 -23.33 -6.64 -12.76
C TRP A 461 -23.93 -8.03 -12.67
N ASP A 462 -24.92 -8.33 -13.52
CA ASP A 462 -25.59 -9.62 -13.51
C ASP A 462 -24.62 -10.77 -13.83
N GLU A 463 -23.54 -10.50 -14.58
CA GLU A 463 -22.52 -11.46 -14.99
C GLU A 463 -21.34 -11.56 -14.01
N MET A 464 -21.28 -10.74 -12.96
CA MET A 464 -20.16 -10.70 -12.01
C MET A 464 -20.10 -11.89 -11.06
N ASP A 465 -21.11 -12.74 -10.96
CA ASP A 465 -21.14 -13.89 -10.03
C ASP A 465 -19.87 -14.74 -10.16
N GLY A 466 -19.51 -15.13 -11.37
CA GLY A 466 -18.32 -15.95 -11.62
C GLY A 466 -17.03 -15.27 -11.18
N LEU A 467 -16.88 -13.97 -11.43
CA LEU A 467 -15.68 -13.22 -11.04
C LEU A 467 -15.59 -13.10 -9.51
N LEU A 468 -16.68 -12.75 -8.83
CA LEU A 468 -16.70 -12.60 -7.39
C LEU A 468 -16.49 -13.93 -6.65
N GLU A 469 -17.07 -15.03 -7.16
CA GLU A 469 -16.79 -16.36 -6.64
C GLU A 469 -15.33 -16.79 -6.86
N CYS A 470 -14.77 -16.48 -8.03
CA CYS A 470 -13.37 -16.73 -8.35
C CYS A 470 -12.47 -15.95 -7.39
N THR A 471 -12.75 -14.67 -7.18
CA THR A 471 -11.99 -13.80 -6.28
C THR A 471 -12.06 -14.26 -4.82
N GLU A 472 -13.23 -14.72 -4.35
CA GLU A 472 -13.39 -15.26 -3.01
C GLU A 472 -12.52 -16.52 -2.79
N ARG A 473 -12.47 -17.42 -3.79
CA ARG A 473 -11.61 -18.63 -3.74
C ARG A 473 -10.12 -18.26 -3.77
N LEU A 474 -9.72 -17.30 -4.61
CA LEU A 474 -8.36 -16.78 -4.63
C LEU A 474 -8.00 -16.14 -3.29
N SER A 475 -8.87 -15.28 -2.77
CA SER A 475 -8.72 -14.63 -1.48
C SER A 475 -8.50 -15.65 -0.36
N TYR A 476 -9.26 -16.74 -0.35
CA TYR A 476 -9.07 -17.82 0.62
C TYR A 476 -7.72 -18.50 0.45
N ILE A 477 -7.44 -19.05 -0.74
CA ILE A 477 -6.27 -19.93 -0.89
C ILE A 477 -4.95 -19.17 -0.78
N LEU A 478 -4.89 -17.92 -1.25
CA LEU A 478 -3.71 -17.05 -1.21
C LEU A 478 -3.47 -16.42 0.17
N SER A 479 -4.40 -16.58 1.12
CA SER A 479 -4.21 -16.19 2.51
C SER A 479 -3.61 -17.31 3.35
N GLN A 480 -3.69 -18.59 2.91
CA GLN A 480 -3.26 -19.72 3.72
C GLN A 480 -1.74 -19.96 3.64
N GLY A 481 -1.18 -20.54 4.70
CA GLY A 481 0.23 -20.91 4.76
C GLY A 481 1.18 -19.72 4.76
N TYR A 482 2.38 -19.91 4.20
CA TYR A 482 3.45 -18.93 4.16
C TYR A 482 3.88 -18.65 2.72
N HIS A 483 4.24 -17.44 2.42
CA HIS A 483 4.87 -17.04 1.18
C HIS A 483 6.28 -17.65 1.06
N VAL A 484 6.79 -17.80 -0.14
CA VAL A 484 8.14 -18.32 -0.41
C VAL A 484 8.84 -17.44 -1.44
N ALA A 485 9.91 -16.77 -1.01
CA ALA A 485 10.83 -16.06 -1.88
C ALA A 485 12.27 -16.28 -1.45
N ASP A 486 13.19 -16.34 -2.41
CA ASP A 486 14.63 -16.46 -2.12
C ASP A 486 15.34 -15.13 -1.96
N VAL A 487 14.73 -14.03 -2.38
CA VAL A 487 15.32 -12.71 -2.50
C VAL A 487 14.68 -11.74 -1.52
N ALA A 488 15.50 -11.05 -0.73
CA ALA A 488 15.10 -9.88 0.02
C ALA A 488 15.81 -8.63 -0.55
N ILE A 489 15.10 -7.53 -0.65
CA ILE A 489 15.65 -6.21 -1.00
C ILE A 489 15.53 -5.31 0.22
N LEU A 490 16.61 -4.74 0.71
CA LEU A 490 16.52 -3.84 1.85
C LEU A 490 15.65 -2.63 1.51
N TYR A 491 14.70 -2.35 2.39
CA TYR A 491 13.79 -1.20 2.24
C TYR A 491 14.52 0.08 2.68
N PRO A 492 14.67 1.08 1.81
CA PRO A 492 15.73 2.08 1.93
C PRO A 492 15.31 3.33 2.74
N VAL A 493 14.90 3.17 3.97
CA VAL A 493 14.52 4.29 4.85
C VAL A 493 15.73 5.07 5.33
N GLU A 494 16.77 4.39 5.80
CA GLU A 494 17.93 5.01 6.45
C GLU A 494 18.64 6.06 5.57
N PRO A 495 18.93 5.83 4.26
CA PRO A 495 19.56 6.85 3.43
C PRO A 495 18.70 8.11 3.29
N VAL A 496 17.37 7.96 3.21
CA VAL A 496 16.44 9.09 3.06
C VAL A 496 16.44 9.94 4.32
N VAL A 497 16.24 9.33 5.48
CA VAL A 497 16.20 10.04 6.77
C VAL A 497 17.57 10.60 7.16
N ALA A 498 18.65 9.99 6.73
CA ALA A 498 20.01 10.48 6.90
C ALA A 498 20.35 11.70 6.02
N GLY A 499 19.51 12.01 5.02
CA GLY A 499 19.67 13.16 4.15
C GLY A 499 20.46 12.89 2.87
N TYR A 500 20.59 11.62 2.44
CA TYR A 500 21.24 11.25 1.17
C TYR A 500 20.30 11.31 -0.05
N GLY A 501 19.04 11.69 0.15
CA GLY A 501 18.05 11.76 -0.93
C GLY A 501 17.53 10.37 -1.36
N ASN A 502 17.08 10.26 -2.61
CA ASN A 502 16.29 9.13 -3.09
C ASN A 502 17.09 8.10 -3.92
N GLU A 503 18.41 8.20 -4.03
CA GLU A 503 19.23 7.27 -4.82
C GLU A 503 18.97 5.80 -4.42
N ALA A 504 18.90 5.52 -3.12
CA ALA A 504 18.61 4.19 -2.61
C ALA A 504 17.19 3.71 -2.91
N VAL A 505 16.21 4.62 -2.89
CA VAL A 505 14.82 4.34 -3.24
C VAL A 505 14.68 3.98 -4.70
N GLU A 506 15.29 4.77 -5.57
CA GLU A 506 15.32 4.52 -7.01
C GLU A 506 16.00 3.18 -7.33
N ALA A 507 17.13 2.88 -6.69
CA ALA A 507 17.84 1.62 -6.88
C ALA A 507 17.05 0.41 -6.38
N ALA A 508 16.39 0.51 -5.20
CA ALA A 508 15.58 -0.56 -4.63
C ALA A 508 14.37 -0.88 -5.51
N PHE A 509 13.68 0.15 -5.96
CA PHE A 509 12.45 -0.03 -6.74
C PHE A 509 12.76 -0.50 -8.17
N ALA A 510 13.79 0.04 -8.80
CA ALA A 510 14.25 -0.44 -10.11
C ALA A 510 14.70 -1.91 -10.07
N ALA A 511 15.43 -2.32 -9.02
CA ALA A 511 15.83 -3.72 -8.82
C ALA A 511 14.59 -4.61 -8.62
N GLY A 512 13.65 -4.20 -7.77
CA GLY A 512 12.42 -4.94 -7.51
C GLY A 512 11.58 -5.14 -8.77
N GLU A 513 11.39 -4.08 -9.57
CA GLU A 513 10.68 -4.19 -10.84
C GLU A 513 11.40 -5.12 -11.83
N ALA A 514 12.72 -5.00 -11.98
CA ALA A 514 13.49 -5.84 -12.88
C ALA A 514 13.44 -7.33 -12.50
N ILE A 515 13.62 -7.62 -11.20
CA ILE A 515 13.59 -8.97 -10.64
C ILE A 515 12.20 -9.60 -10.83
N TYR A 516 11.13 -8.87 -10.47
CA TYR A 516 9.77 -9.39 -10.58
C TYR A 516 9.34 -9.63 -12.03
N ARG A 517 9.67 -8.70 -12.95
CA ARG A 517 9.36 -8.84 -14.38
C ARG A 517 10.02 -10.06 -15.03
N ASP A 518 11.13 -10.55 -14.49
CA ASP A 518 11.80 -11.77 -14.94
C ASP A 518 11.25 -13.06 -14.26
N GLY A 519 10.16 -12.93 -13.50
CA GLY A 519 9.49 -14.06 -12.82
C GLY A 519 10.20 -14.53 -11.55
N ILE A 520 10.97 -13.67 -10.91
CA ILE A 520 11.59 -13.92 -9.59
C ILE A 520 10.80 -13.12 -8.55
N ASP A 521 10.16 -13.82 -7.62
CA ASP A 521 9.48 -13.17 -6.52
C ASP A 521 10.46 -12.77 -5.40
N PHE A 522 10.10 -11.75 -4.61
CA PHE A 522 10.94 -11.19 -3.57
C PHE A 522 10.11 -10.50 -2.49
N ASP A 523 10.72 -10.21 -1.35
CA ASP A 523 10.17 -9.27 -0.37
C ASP A 523 11.09 -8.08 -0.15
N TYR A 524 10.50 -6.89 0.10
CA TYR A 524 11.22 -5.80 0.74
C TYR A 524 11.42 -6.13 2.21
N MET A 525 12.61 -5.86 2.75
CA MET A 525 12.95 -6.18 4.13
C MET A 525 13.41 -4.94 4.89
N ASP A 526 12.71 -4.60 5.95
CA ASP A 526 13.12 -3.55 6.88
C ASP A 526 14.27 -4.02 7.80
N TYR A 527 14.95 -3.06 8.41
CA TYR A 527 16.09 -3.36 9.27
C TYR A 527 15.71 -4.16 10.53
N GLU A 528 14.50 -4.01 11.04
CA GLU A 528 14.06 -4.78 12.21
C GLU A 528 13.79 -6.24 11.85
N SER A 529 13.21 -6.51 10.68
CA SER A 529 13.06 -7.87 10.19
C SER A 529 14.41 -8.52 9.91
N LEU A 530 15.36 -7.78 9.32
CA LEU A 530 16.75 -8.24 9.18
C LEU A 530 17.38 -8.53 10.54
N GLY A 531 17.19 -7.64 11.53
CA GLY A 531 17.70 -7.82 12.90
C GLY A 531 17.18 -9.08 13.59
N ARG A 532 15.86 -9.37 13.44
CA ARG A 532 15.18 -10.56 13.99
C ARG A 532 15.54 -11.85 13.27
N ALA A 533 16.01 -11.77 12.02
CA ALA A 533 16.29 -12.95 11.22
C ALA A 533 17.38 -13.82 11.86
N GLU A 534 17.15 -15.13 11.87
CA GLU A 534 18.15 -16.14 12.20
C GLU A 534 18.98 -16.48 10.96
N VAL A 535 20.30 -16.42 11.09
CA VAL A 535 21.22 -16.83 10.03
C VAL A 535 21.50 -18.32 10.18
N ARG A 536 21.15 -19.12 9.18
CA ARG A 536 21.34 -20.57 9.20
C ARG A 536 21.33 -21.14 7.78
N ASP A 537 22.24 -22.07 7.48
CA ASP A 537 22.32 -22.78 6.21
C ASP A 537 22.42 -21.84 4.97
N GLY A 538 23.15 -20.74 5.11
CA GLY A 538 23.29 -19.70 4.07
C GLY A 538 22.00 -18.91 3.81
N ARG A 539 21.10 -18.86 4.78
CA ARG A 539 19.81 -18.18 4.64
C ARG A 539 19.44 -17.34 5.86
N LEU A 540 18.66 -16.30 5.62
CA LEU A 540 17.97 -15.51 6.65
C LEU A 540 16.58 -16.10 6.87
N HIS A 541 16.26 -16.54 8.10
CA HIS A 541 14.95 -17.06 8.46
C HIS A 541 14.21 -16.08 9.35
N VAL A 542 13.02 -15.63 8.95
CA VAL A 542 12.19 -14.69 9.71
C VAL A 542 10.71 -14.89 9.38
N ALA A 543 9.85 -14.95 10.38
CA ALA A 543 8.38 -14.99 10.22
C ALA A 543 7.87 -16.07 9.23
N GLY A 544 8.54 -17.23 9.18
CA GLY A 544 8.18 -18.30 8.23
C GLY A 544 8.79 -18.17 6.84
N GLU A 545 9.39 -17.02 6.52
CA GLU A 545 10.12 -16.75 5.28
C GLU A 545 11.59 -17.21 5.38
N SER A 546 12.25 -17.37 4.22
CA SER A 546 13.64 -17.80 4.15
C SER A 546 14.33 -17.25 2.91
N PHE A 547 15.32 -16.37 3.10
CA PHE A 547 15.99 -15.66 2.01
C PHE A 547 17.45 -16.10 1.86
N GLY A 548 17.85 -16.48 0.66
CA GLY A 548 19.24 -16.85 0.30
C GLY A 548 20.02 -15.72 -0.35
N VAL A 549 19.36 -14.63 -0.75
CA VAL A 549 19.94 -13.46 -1.40
C VAL A 549 19.42 -12.20 -0.72
N VAL A 550 20.33 -11.27 -0.44
CA VAL A 550 19.98 -9.91 -0.01
C VAL A 550 20.54 -8.88 -0.97
N VAL A 551 19.66 -8.03 -1.50
CA VAL A 551 20.03 -6.86 -2.32
C VAL A 551 20.14 -5.64 -1.42
N VAL A 552 21.28 -4.94 -1.50
CA VAL A 552 21.60 -3.72 -0.75
C VAL A 552 21.60 -2.54 -1.72
N PRO A 553 20.53 -1.74 -1.82
CA PRO A 553 20.36 -0.74 -2.86
C PRO A 553 20.93 0.61 -2.43
N ALA A 554 22.12 0.97 -2.87
CA ALA A 554 22.74 2.28 -2.66
C ALA A 554 22.66 2.81 -1.20
N MET A 555 22.76 1.93 -0.22
CA MET A 555 22.56 2.22 1.21
C MET A 555 23.76 2.99 1.77
N ARG A 556 23.94 4.26 1.37
CA ARG A 556 25.05 5.12 1.87
C ARG A 556 24.98 5.30 3.38
N ALA A 557 23.77 5.38 3.94
CA ALA A 557 23.56 5.23 5.37
C ALA A 557 22.87 3.89 5.64
N ILE A 558 23.35 3.14 6.62
CA ILE A 558 22.82 1.85 7.03
C ILE A 558 23.07 1.64 8.52
N ARG A 559 22.21 0.89 9.18
CA ARG A 559 22.45 0.53 10.57
C ARG A 559 23.66 -0.38 10.69
N HIS A 560 24.50 -0.08 11.66
CA HIS A 560 25.71 -0.87 11.91
C HIS A 560 25.36 -2.35 12.15
N SER A 561 24.31 -2.63 12.93
CA SER A 561 23.81 -3.98 13.19
C SER A 561 23.31 -4.70 11.93
N SER A 562 22.74 -3.99 10.97
CA SER A 562 22.34 -4.57 9.68
C SER A 562 23.54 -5.08 8.88
N LEU A 563 24.64 -4.30 8.86
CA LEU A 563 25.88 -4.74 8.20
C LEU A 563 26.53 -5.93 8.93
N GLU A 564 26.51 -5.95 10.26
CA GLU A 564 26.98 -7.12 11.03
C GLU A 564 26.20 -8.37 10.66
N LYS A 565 24.86 -8.26 10.59
CA LYS A 565 23.99 -9.36 10.18
C LYS A 565 24.31 -9.83 8.75
N LEU A 566 24.48 -8.91 7.80
CA LEU A 566 24.83 -9.25 6.41
C LEU A 566 26.21 -9.91 6.31
N ARG A 567 27.19 -9.45 7.09
CA ARG A 567 28.50 -10.10 7.19
C ARG A 567 28.37 -11.55 7.65
N ASP A 568 27.61 -11.77 8.72
CA ASP A 568 27.42 -13.11 9.29
C ASP A 568 26.62 -14.00 8.32
N PHE A 569 25.65 -13.45 7.63
CA PHE A 569 24.90 -14.13 6.56
C PHE A 569 25.82 -14.59 5.40
N VAL A 570 26.72 -13.73 4.93
CA VAL A 570 27.70 -14.10 3.89
C VAL A 570 28.68 -15.16 4.40
N ARG A 571 29.13 -15.08 5.65
CA ARG A 571 30.03 -16.07 6.27
C ARG A 571 29.39 -17.45 6.35
N ASP A 572 28.07 -17.50 6.53
CA ASP A 572 27.28 -18.74 6.56
C ASP A 572 26.92 -19.27 5.15
N GLY A 573 27.26 -18.55 4.07
CA GLY A 573 27.03 -18.95 2.68
C GLY A 573 25.95 -18.20 1.93
N GLY A 574 25.33 -17.19 2.55
CA GLY A 574 24.38 -16.30 1.93
C GLY A 574 24.98 -15.40 0.85
N MET A 575 24.15 -14.88 -0.02
CA MET A 575 24.55 -14.03 -1.15
C MET A 575 24.12 -12.59 -0.92
N VAL A 576 25.04 -11.64 -1.12
CA VAL A 576 24.77 -10.19 -1.06
C VAL A 576 25.08 -9.54 -2.40
N ILE A 577 24.15 -8.74 -2.89
CA ILE A 577 24.29 -7.90 -4.08
C ILE A 577 24.17 -6.44 -3.67
N ASN A 578 25.28 -5.69 -3.74
CA ASN A 578 25.27 -4.25 -3.53
C ASN A 578 25.08 -3.52 -4.86
N ILE A 579 24.11 -2.62 -4.90
CA ILE A 579 23.86 -1.73 -6.06
C ILE A 579 24.39 -0.34 -5.72
N GLY A 580 25.22 0.21 -6.60
CA GLY A 580 25.73 1.58 -6.44
C GLY A 580 26.74 1.77 -5.30
N PRO A 581 26.72 2.92 -4.61
CA PRO A 581 27.67 3.25 -3.56
C PRO A 581 27.57 2.32 -2.36
N LEU A 582 28.74 2.10 -1.72
CA LEU A 582 28.82 1.36 -0.46
C LEU A 582 28.39 2.23 0.72
N PRO A 583 28.02 1.61 1.85
CA PRO A 583 27.74 2.32 3.09
C PRO A 583 28.95 3.15 3.58
N GLU A 584 28.68 4.40 3.94
CA GLU A 584 29.68 5.34 4.44
C GLU A 584 29.30 5.99 5.76
N ALA A 585 28.05 5.74 6.24
CA ALA A 585 27.52 6.34 7.46
C ALA A 585 26.60 5.37 8.23
N SER A 586 26.52 5.55 9.53
CA SER A 586 25.61 4.78 10.40
C SER A 586 25.09 5.60 11.59
N GLU A 587 24.09 5.07 12.26
CA GLU A 587 23.52 5.61 13.51
C GLU A 587 24.52 5.57 14.67
N LYS A 588 25.55 4.74 14.58
CA LYS A 588 26.51 4.54 15.66
C LYS A 588 27.57 5.63 15.71
N GLU A 589 28.17 5.94 14.55
CA GLU A 589 29.34 6.84 14.50
C GLU A 589 29.12 8.04 13.55
N GLY A 590 28.04 8.09 12.79
CA GLY A 590 27.83 9.06 11.71
C GLY A 590 28.58 8.67 10.44
N ARG A 591 29.10 9.67 9.72
CA ARG A 591 29.83 9.49 8.43
C ARG A 591 31.29 9.13 8.71
N GLY A 592 31.85 8.19 7.94
CA GLY A 592 33.27 7.85 7.98
C GLY A 592 33.74 7.17 9.28
N GLY A 593 32.83 6.68 10.10
CA GLY A 593 33.13 5.97 11.33
C GLY A 593 34.07 4.79 11.12
N ARG A 594 35.00 4.58 12.04
CA ARG A 594 36.04 3.55 11.90
C ARG A 594 35.46 2.14 11.90
N ALA A 595 34.54 1.87 12.85
CA ALA A 595 33.95 0.54 12.97
C ALA A 595 33.12 0.18 11.72
N LEU A 596 32.38 1.16 11.16
CA LEU A 596 31.66 0.97 9.91
C LEU A 596 32.60 0.71 8.75
N THR A 597 33.67 1.52 8.62
CA THR A 597 34.65 1.38 7.53
C THR A 597 35.33 -0.01 7.55
N GLU A 598 35.73 -0.48 8.71
CA GLU A 598 36.30 -1.82 8.91
C GLU A 598 35.30 -2.92 8.51
N LEU A 599 34.03 -2.78 8.89
CA LEU A 599 32.97 -3.73 8.58
C LEU A 599 32.63 -3.75 7.08
N VAL A 600 32.57 -2.59 6.43
CA VAL A 600 32.37 -2.45 4.98
C VAL A 600 33.54 -3.09 4.22
N ALA A 601 34.78 -2.85 4.68
CA ALA A 601 35.97 -3.49 4.10
C ALA A 601 35.94 -5.02 4.28
N ASP A 602 35.52 -5.52 5.43
CA ASP A 602 35.38 -6.98 5.65
C ASP A 602 34.32 -7.59 4.75
N LEU A 603 33.16 -6.93 4.58
CA LEU A 603 32.07 -7.47 3.77
C LEU A 603 32.31 -7.32 2.26
N PHE A 604 32.77 -6.13 1.79
CA PHE A 604 32.85 -5.78 0.37
C PHE A 604 34.28 -5.65 -0.18
N GLY A 605 35.33 -5.83 0.64
CA GLY A 605 36.74 -5.57 0.31
C GLY A 605 37.41 -6.54 -0.66
N GLY A 606 36.65 -7.51 -1.21
CA GLY A 606 37.10 -8.39 -2.30
C GLY A 606 37.38 -9.83 -1.88
N GLY A 607 37.28 -10.77 -2.82
CA GLY A 607 37.61 -12.19 -2.67
C GLY A 607 36.55 -13.07 -2.03
N ARG A 608 35.33 -12.60 -1.87
CA ARG A 608 34.18 -13.42 -1.42
C ARG A 608 33.31 -13.82 -2.60
N ASP A 609 33.19 -15.10 -2.85
CA ASP A 609 32.48 -15.66 -4.04
C ASP A 609 30.97 -15.33 -4.07
N ARG A 610 30.41 -14.89 -2.95
CA ARG A 610 28.97 -14.63 -2.81
C ARG A 610 28.63 -13.15 -2.55
N VAL A 611 29.58 -12.23 -2.76
CA VAL A 611 29.36 -10.79 -2.63
C VAL A 611 29.62 -10.11 -3.96
N PHE A 612 28.59 -9.46 -4.48
CA PHE A 612 28.63 -8.82 -5.80
C PHE A 612 28.40 -7.31 -5.66
N ARG A 613 29.03 -6.54 -6.52
CA ARG A 613 28.86 -5.09 -6.64
C ARG A 613 28.49 -4.76 -8.06
N ILE A 614 27.37 -4.07 -8.26
CA ILE A 614 26.84 -3.68 -9.56
C ILE A 614 26.49 -2.20 -9.57
N GLY A 615 26.46 -1.60 -10.75
CA GLY A 615 26.01 -0.22 -10.94
C GLY A 615 24.56 -0.11 -11.39
N ASP A 616 24.15 -1.04 -12.26
CA ASP A 616 22.79 -1.05 -12.79
C ASP A 616 21.90 -2.03 -11.99
N PRO A 617 20.79 -1.57 -11.41
CA PRO A 617 19.85 -2.45 -10.71
C PRO A 617 19.37 -3.65 -11.53
N ALA A 618 19.24 -3.51 -12.85
CA ALA A 618 18.81 -4.59 -13.74
C ALA A 618 19.77 -5.79 -13.78
N ASP A 619 21.06 -5.57 -13.51
CA ASP A 619 22.07 -6.63 -13.48
C ASP A 619 21.85 -7.64 -12.32
N ALA A 620 21.11 -7.24 -11.28
CA ALA A 620 20.78 -8.10 -10.15
C ALA A 620 20.07 -9.38 -10.60
N THR A 621 19.16 -9.27 -11.54
CA THR A 621 18.38 -10.39 -12.10
C THR A 621 19.29 -11.48 -12.68
N ALA A 622 20.27 -11.08 -13.49
CA ALA A 622 21.22 -12.00 -14.11
C ALA A 622 22.16 -12.66 -13.09
N LEU A 623 22.55 -11.94 -12.02
CA LEU A 623 23.35 -12.50 -10.93
C LEU A 623 22.56 -13.52 -10.13
N ILE A 624 21.32 -13.22 -9.75
CA ILE A 624 20.44 -14.13 -9.05
C ILE A 624 20.27 -15.42 -9.87
N GLY A 625 19.90 -15.27 -11.16
CA GLY A 625 19.63 -16.41 -12.04
C GLY A 625 20.85 -17.34 -12.26
N ARG A 626 22.09 -16.83 -12.14
CA ARG A 626 23.33 -17.62 -12.29
C ARG A 626 23.78 -18.30 -11.01
N ASN A 627 23.46 -17.71 -9.85
CA ASN A 627 24.01 -18.13 -8.57
C ASN A 627 23.00 -18.81 -7.65
N THR A 628 21.70 -18.84 -8.04
CA THR A 628 20.63 -19.49 -7.29
C THR A 628 19.79 -20.37 -8.19
N GLN A 629 19.13 -21.35 -7.61
CA GLN A 629 18.10 -22.12 -8.30
C GLN A 629 16.78 -21.32 -8.23
N ARG A 630 16.32 -20.85 -9.39
CA ARG A 630 15.07 -20.09 -9.48
C ARG A 630 13.88 -20.94 -9.01
N ASP A 631 12.99 -20.29 -8.29
CA ASP A 631 11.74 -20.89 -7.84
C ASP A 631 10.76 -21.14 -8.98
N PHE A 632 10.74 -20.23 -9.96
CA PHE A 632 10.01 -20.34 -11.21
C PHE A 632 10.89 -19.99 -12.41
N THR A 633 10.69 -20.69 -13.53
CA THR A 633 11.38 -20.37 -14.78
C THR A 633 10.47 -20.63 -15.98
N LEU A 634 10.24 -19.63 -16.81
CA LEU A 634 9.63 -19.77 -18.12
C LEU A 634 10.67 -20.35 -19.12
N LEU A 635 10.63 -21.67 -19.35
CA LEU A 635 11.61 -22.35 -20.22
C LEU A 635 11.30 -22.10 -21.69
N ARG A 636 10.03 -22.10 -22.04
CA ARG A 636 9.55 -21.88 -23.42
C ARG A 636 8.23 -21.14 -23.40
N PRO A 637 8.16 -19.94 -23.99
CA PRO A 637 6.92 -19.20 -24.09
C PRO A 637 5.89 -19.96 -24.96
N ALA A 638 4.62 -19.61 -24.80
CA ALA A 638 3.56 -20.10 -25.65
C ALA A 638 3.79 -19.64 -27.11
N THR A 639 3.40 -20.47 -28.06
CA THR A 639 3.55 -20.16 -29.51
C THR A 639 2.50 -19.20 -30.01
N ASP A 640 1.36 -19.13 -29.35
CA ASP A 640 0.28 -18.20 -29.60
C ASP A 640 0.45 -16.96 -28.72
N ALA A 641 1.27 -16.03 -29.16
CA ALA A 641 1.36 -14.71 -28.55
C ALA A 641 0.06 -13.90 -28.81
N GLY A 642 -1.09 -14.50 -28.62
CA GLY A 642 -2.39 -13.84 -28.69
C GLY A 642 -2.40 -12.66 -27.72
N ALA A 643 -2.67 -11.46 -28.24
CA ALA A 643 -2.75 -10.28 -27.38
C ALA A 643 -3.82 -10.53 -26.31
N HIS A 644 -3.45 -10.36 -25.04
CA HIS A 644 -4.41 -10.37 -23.95
C HIS A 644 -5.49 -9.31 -24.23
N PRO A 645 -6.80 -9.64 -24.19
CA PRO A 645 -7.86 -8.69 -24.53
C PRO A 645 -7.79 -7.37 -23.77
N ALA A 646 -7.39 -7.42 -22.49
CA ALA A 646 -7.21 -6.24 -21.66
C ALA A 646 -5.91 -5.46 -21.95
N LYS A 647 -4.95 -6.05 -22.68
CA LYS A 647 -3.61 -5.49 -22.93
C LYS A 647 -3.43 -4.96 -24.36
N GLN A 648 -4.50 -4.64 -25.08
CA GLN A 648 -4.41 -4.14 -26.45
C GLN A 648 -3.50 -2.92 -26.63
N LYS A 649 -3.12 -2.22 -25.55
CA LYS A 649 -2.25 -1.04 -25.61
C LYS A 649 -0.81 -1.25 -25.11
N THR A 650 -0.48 -2.26 -24.31
CA THR A 650 0.81 -2.31 -23.59
C THR A 650 1.66 -3.54 -23.83
N GLY A 651 1.09 -4.67 -24.28
CA GLY A 651 1.88 -5.88 -24.56
C GLY A 651 2.80 -6.34 -23.43
N ASP A 652 2.45 -6.09 -22.16
CA ASP A 652 3.27 -6.43 -21.00
C ASP A 652 3.54 -7.94 -20.93
N PRO A 653 4.80 -8.39 -21.08
CA PRO A 653 5.14 -9.81 -21.09
C PRO A 653 5.33 -10.40 -19.70
N THR A 654 5.19 -9.63 -18.63
CA THR A 654 5.50 -10.04 -17.26
C THR A 654 4.75 -11.29 -16.86
N PRO A 655 5.42 -12.41 -16.52
CA PRO A 655 4.79 -13.50 -15.82
C PRO A 655 4.56 -13.09 -14.37
N TYR A 656 3.32 -12.99 -13.93
CA TYR A 656 3.01 -12.73 -12.52
C TYR A 656 3.01 -14.07 -11.81
N VAL A 657 3.87 -14.23 -10.80
CA VAL A 657 4.05 -15.52 -10.11
C VAL A 657 4.20 -15.30 -8.61
N MET A 658 3.51 -16.10 -7.83
CA MET A 658 3.67 -16.19 -6.38
C MET A 658 3.73 -17.66 -5.96
N HIS A 659 4.61 -17.98 -5.02
CA HIS A 659 4.71 -19.30 -4.40
C HIS A 659 4.29 -19.24 -2.95
N ARG A 660 3.47 -20.22 -2.53
CA ARG A 660 3.08 -20.40 -1.12
C ARG A 660 3.31 -21.84 -0.67
N ARG A 661 3.77 -21.99 0.55
CA ARG A 661 3.90 -23.27 1.23
C ARG A 661 2.73 -23.46 2.19
N ILE A 662 1.90 -24.46 1.95
CA ILE A 662 0.69 -24.75 2.73
C ILE A 662 0.77 -26.19 3.26
N GLY A 663 1.12 -26.37 4.52
CA GLY A 663 1.19 -27.67 5.15
C GLY A 663 2.09 -28.70 4.42
N GLY A 664 3.26 -28.30 3.98
CA GLY A 664 4.21 -29.15 3.24
C GLY A 664 3.96 -29.26 1.74
N ARG A 665 2.86 -28.73 1.23
CA ARG A 665 2.55 -28.64 -0.21
C ARG A 665 3.02 -27.29 -0.75
N ALA A 666 3.40 -27.25 -2.03
CA ALA A 666 3.77 -26.03 -2.74
C ALA A 666 2.62 -25.60 -3.66
N LEU A 667 2.13 -24.40 -3.50
CA LEU A 667 1.13 -23.79 -4.36
C LEU A 667 1.78 -22.68 -5.17
N PHE A 668 1.73 -22.77 -6.49
CA PHE A 668 2.11 -21.69 -7.39
C PHE A 668 0.87 -21.06 -8.00
N GLU A 669 0.78 -19.76 -7.85
CA GLU A 669 -0.12 -18.90 -8.58
C GLU A 669 0.63 -18.34 -9.78
N VAL A 670 0.12 -18.57 -10.99
CA VAL A 670 0.74 -18.09 -12.24
C VAL A 670 -0.30 -17.37 -13.09
N TYR A 671 -0.03 -16.14 -13.41
CA TYR A 671 -0.89 -15.33 -14.27
C TYR A 671 -0.09 -14.77 -15.46
N ASN A 672 -0.78 -14.52 -16.59
CA ASN A 672 -0.21 -13.97 -17.81
C ASN A 672 0.79 -14.91 -18.52
N VAL A 673 0.71 -16.20 -18.27
CA VAL A 673 1.46 -17.25 -18.98
C VAL A 673 0.48 -18.11 -19.79
N GLY A 674 0.66 -18.16 -21.12
CA GLY A 674 -0.31 -18.75 -22.03
C GLY A 674 -0.22 -20.28 -22.12
N ARG A 675 -1.29 -20.89 -22.61
CA ARG A 675 -1.40 -22.30 -22.88
C ARG A 675 -0.25 -22.79 -23.77
N GLY A 676 0.35 -23.93 -23.41
CA GLY A 676 1.45 -24.54 -24.17
C GLY A 676 2.84 -23.95 -23.84
N ALA A 677 2.93 -22.88 -23.02
CA ALA A 677 4.20 -22.50 -22.44
C ALA A 677 4.75 -23.64 -21.57
N THR A 678 6.07 -23.82 -21.54
CA THR A 678 6.72 -24.78 -20.63
C THR A 678 7.37 -23.99 -19.50
N CYS A 679 6.93 -24.28 -18.27
CA CYS A 679 7.46 -23.65 -17.06
C CYS A 679 8.09 -24.70 -16.15
N ARG A 680 9.16 -24.34 -15.44
CA ARG A 680 9.74 -25.14 -14.38
C ARG A 680 9.42 -24.50 -13.04
N PHE A 681 8.97 -25.33 -12.12
CA PHE A 681 8.65 -25.00 -10.73
C PHE A 681 9.62 -25.72 -9.79
N ARG A 682 10.21 -25.05 -8.84
CA ARG A 682 11.05 -25.66 -7.80
C ARG A 682 10.16 -26.36 -6.77
N ALA A 683 9.45 -27.39 -7.24
CA ALA A 683 8.55 -28.22 -6.46
C ALA A 683 8.53 -29.64 -7.04
N TRP A 684 8.19 -30.62 -6.22
CA TRP A 684 8.17 -32.04 -6.58
C TRP A 684 6.89 -32.68 -6.08
N GLY A 685 6.57 -33.84 -6.64
CA GLY A 685 5.41 -34.63 -6.30
C GLY A 685 4.24 -34.49 -7.29
N ALA A 686 3.09 -35.04 -6.91
CA ALA A 686 1.90 -34.99 -7.75
C ALA A 686 1.43 -33.57 -7.95
N ALA A 687 1.20 -33.18 -9.21
CA ALA A 687 0.69 -31.86 -9.55
C ALA A 687 -0.83 -31.91 -9.76
N GLU A 688 -1.51 -30.88 -9.26
CA GLU A 688 -2.95 -30.64 -9.47
C GLU A 688 -3.16 -29.23 -9.99
N LEU A 689 -4.04 -29.06 -10.97
CA LEU A 689 -4.58 -27.77 -11.37
C LEU A 689 -5.86 -27.51 -10.57
N TRP A 690 -5.87 -26.41 -9.85
CA TRP A 690 -7.02 -25.93 -9.10
C TRP A 690 -7.67 -24.78 -9.87
N ASP A 691 -8.97 -24.89 -10.11
CA ASP A 691 -9.73 -23.92 -10.90
C ASP A 691 -10.47 -22.93 -10.00
N PRO A 692 -10.04 -21.66 -9.91
CA PRO A 692 -10.69 -20.69 -9.06
C PRO A 692 -12.09 -20.28 -9.54
N TRP A 693 -12.41 -20.47 -10.84
CA TRP A 693 -13.72 -20.17 -11.38
C TRP A 693 -14.80 -21.14 -10.89
N THR A 694 -14.47 -22.42 -10.83
CA THR A 694 -15.42 -23.47 -10.48
C THR A 694 -15.24 -24.05 -9.07
N GLY A 695 -14.11 -23.80 -8.43
CA GLY A 695 -13.72 -24.46 -7.18
C GLY A 695 -13.35 -25.94 -7.35
N GLY A 696 -13.23 -26.40 -8.60
CA GLY A 696 -12.82 -27.76 -8.95
C GLY A 696 -11.31 -27.92 -8.97
N LYS A 697 -10.88 -29.20 -9.04
CA LYS A 697 -9.48 -29.54 -9.26
C LYS A 697 -9.35 -30.77 -10.15
N ARG A 698 -8.22 -30.90 -10.81
CA ARG A 698 -7.87 -32.09 -11.59
C ARG A 698 -6.39 -32.42 -11.49
N PRO A 699 -6.01 -33.70 -11.60
CA PRO A 699 -4.61 -34.07 -11.75
C PRO A 699 -4.01 -33.40 -12.98
N LEU A 700 -2.73 -33.01 -12.86
CA LEU A 700 -1.96 -32.41 -13.94
C LEU A 700 -0.77 -33.30 -14.26
N ARG A 701 -0.69 -33.80 -15.51
CA ARG A 701 0.49 -34.49 -15.98
C ARG A 701 1.62 -33.51 -16.22
N VAL A 702 2.81 -33.88 -15.75
CA VAL A 702 3.99 -33.03 -15.86
C VAL A 702 4.87 -33.49 -17.04
N ALA A 703 5.55 -32.56 -17.69
CA ALA A 703 6.41 -32.88 -18.83
C ALA A 703 7.67 -33.62 -18.40
N ALA A 704 8.27 -33.23 -17.28
CA ALA A 704 9.46 -33.85 -16.71
C ALA A 704 9.57 -33.53 -15.21
N VAL A 705 10.27 -34.39 -14.50
CA VAL A 705 10.77 -34.17 -13.14
C VAL A 705 12.30 -34.21 -13.20
N THR A 706 12.95 -33.16 -12.70
CA THR A 706 14.40 -33.01 -12.73
C THR A 706 14.92 -32.62 -11.34
N ASP A 707 16.23 -32.61 -11.13
CA ASP A 707 16.84 -32.13 -9.89
C ASP A 707 16.57 -30.63 -9.67
N ALA A 708 16.29 -29.91 -10.76
CA ALA A 708 15.96 -28.48 -10.71
C ALA A 708 14.46 -28.18 -10.46
N GLY A 709 13.62 -29.23 -10.39
CA GLY A 709 12.17 -29.07 -10.19
C GLY A 709 11.33 -29.81 -11.24
N THR A 710 10.04 -29.52 -11.21
CA THR A 710 9.04 -30.14 -12.09
C THR A 710 8.73 -29.23 -13.26
N GLU A 711 8.75 -29.76 -14.48
CA GLU A 711 8.41 -29.03 -15.71
C GLU A 711 6.95 -29.31 -16.09
N VAL A 712 6.20 -28.25 -16.31
CA VAL A 712 4.78 -28.30 -16.64
C VAL A 712 4.53 -27.54 -17.95
N VAL A 713 3.74 -28.17 -18.83
CA VAL A 713 3.16 -27.47 -19.97
C VAL A 713 1.89 -26.79 -19.49
N MET A 714 1.87 -25.46 -19.52
CA MET A 714 0.79 -24.66 -18.95
C MET A 714 -0.55 -24.96 -19.64
N PRO A 715 -1.59 -25.32 -18.84
CA PRO A 715 -2.83 -25.86 -19.41
C PRO A 715 -3.87 -24.82 -19.82
N LEU A 716 -3.80 -23.59 -19.27
CA LEU A 716 -4.83 -22.56 -19.46
C LEU A 716 -4.34 -21.39 -20.32
N GLU A 717 -5.27 -20.58 -20.75
CA GLU A 717 -4.97 -19.37 -21.54
C GLU A 717 -4.29 -18.30 -20.68
N ARG A 718 -3.65 -17.35 -21.33
CA ARG A 718 -2.94 -16.23 -20.68
C ARG A 718 -3.85 -15.36 -19.80
N THR A 719 -5.14 -15.36 -20.06
CA THR A 719 -6.16 -14.60 -19.32
C THR A 719 -6.63 -15.28 -18.06
N ASP A 720 -6.22 -16.56 -17.86
CA ASP A 720 -6.66 -17.36 -16.71
C ASP A 720 -5.62 -17.34 -15.61
N MET A 721 -6.09 -17.33 -14.37
CA MET A 721 -5.26 -17.59 -13.19
C MET A 721 -5.02 -19.10 -13.08
N GLN A 722 -3.76 -19.50 -13.08
CA GLN A 722 -3.37 -20.91 -13.01
C GLN A 722 -2.83 -21.24 -11.61
N LEU A 723 -3.60 -21.96 -10.82
CA LEU A 723 -3.20 -22.43 -9.49
C LEU A 723 -2.68 -23.86 -9.63
N ILE A 724 -1.38 -24.07 -9.43
CA ILE A 724 -0.74 -25.39 -9.53
C ILE A 724 -0.25 -25.79 -8.15
N LEU A 725 -0.87 -26.82 -7.59
CA LEU A 725 -0.51 -27.40 -6.29
C LEU A 725 0.36 -28.64 -6.50
N PHE A 726 1.52 -28.67 -5.86
CA PHE A 726 2.41 -29.85 -5.79
C PHE A 726 2.33 -30.49 -4.42
N ASP A 727 2.07 -31.83 -4.42
CA ASP A 727 1.99 -32.64 -3.21
C ASP A 727 3.16 -33.62 -3.17
N PRO A 728 4.20 -33.37 -2.36
CA PRO A 728 5.38 -34.22 -2.31
C PRO A 728 5.13 -35.62 -1.68
N SER A 729 3.98 -35.84 -1.07
CA SER A 729 3.60 -37.15 -0.52
C SER A 729 3.14 -38.15 -1.58
N ARG A 730 2.98 -37.73 -2.81
CA ARG A 730 2.54 -38.54 -3.95
C ARG A 730 3.48 -38.34 -5.14
N ASP A 731 3.66 -39.36 -5.94
CA ASP A 731 4.51 -39.29 -7.13
C ASP A 731 3.86 -38.50 -8.26
N ALA A 732 4.70 -37.80 -9.03
CA ALA A 732 4.28 -37.06 -10.21
C ALA A 732 3.92 -37.99 -11.36
N GLU A 733 2.83 -37.74 -12.06
CA GLU A 733 2.49 -38.41 -13.31
C GLU A 733 3.21 -37.75 -14.50
N VAL A 734 4.31 -38.37 -14.97
CA VAL A 734 5.05 -37.86 -16.13
C VAL A 734 4.39 -38.35 -17.43
N GLY A 735 4.19 -37.41 -18.36
CA GLY A 735 3.66 -37.71 -19.68
C GLY A 735 3.14 -36.43 -20.38
N ALA A 736 2.93 -36.54 -21.68
CA ALA A 736 2.25 -35.45 -22.37
C ALA A 736 0.84 -35.30 -21.78
N GLU A 737 0.49 -34.08 -21.38
CA GLU A 737 -0.92 -33.81 -21.12
C GLU A 737 -1.66 -34.09 -22.40
N SER A 738 -2.56 -35.10 -22.39
CA SER A 738 -3.48 -35.27 -23.50
C SER A 738 -4.19 -33.93 -23.62
N ALA A 739 -4.00 -33.25 -24.74
CA ALA A 739 -4.85 -32.14 -25.09
C ALA A 739 -6.28 -32.68 -24.94
N GLY A 740 -6.83 -32.54 -23.74
CA GLY A 740 -8.20 -32.89 -23.49
C GLY A 740 -8.96 -32.16 -24.56
N ALA A 741 -9.57 -32.90 -25.47
CA ALA A 741 -10.52 -32.33 -26.38
C ALA A 741 -11.44 -31.51 -25.46
N GLY A 742 -11.23 -30.20 -25.40
CA GLY A 742 -12.14 -29.31 -24.73
C GLY A 742 -13.48 -29.74 -25.24
N SER A 743 -14.37 -30.17 -24.38
CA SER A 743 -15.73 -30.49 -24.78
C SER A 743 -16.24 -29.22 -25.45
N THR A 744 -16.06 -29.15 -26.76
CA THR A 744 -16.78 -28.18 -27.57
C THR A 744 -18.24 -28.59 -27.40
N GLN A 745 -18.88 -27.93 -26.44
CA GLN A 745 -20.32 -27.97 -26.40
C GLN A 745 -20.78 -27.28 -27.68
N ARG A 746 -21.15 -28.11 -28.63
CA ARG A 746 -21.78 -27.61 -29.85
C ARG A 746 -23.16 -27.16 -29.42
N ILE A 747 -23.29 -25.86 -29.14
CA ILE A 747 -24.59 -25.24 -28.99
C ILE A 747 -25.16 -25.16 -30.38
N ASP A 748 -26.06 -26.11 -30.70
CA ASP A 748 -26.81 -26.06 -31.94
C ASP A 748 -27.86 -24.95 -31.79
N LEU A 749 -27.58 -23.82 -32.39
CA LEU A 749 -28.53 -22.70 -32.54
C LEU A 749 -29.57 -23.03 -33.60
N GLY A 750 -30.15 -24.24 -33.56
CA GLY A 750 -31.20 -24.70 -34.45
C GLY A 750 -32.37 -23.75 -34.45
N GLY A 751 -32.72 -23.28 -35.62
CA GLY A 751 -33.65 -22.28 -36.11
C GLY A 751 -34.99 -22.03 -35.44
N GLY A 752 -35.03 -21.96 -34.12
CA GLY A 752 -36.17 -21.41 -33.39
C GLY A 752 -35.83 -19.98 -32.95
N GLY A 753 -36.54 -19.01 -33.47
CA GLY A 753 -36.32 -17.59 -33.15
C GLY A 753 -36.21 -17.35 -31.67
N ILE A 754 -35.08 -16.80 -31.24
CA ILE A 754 -34.84 -16.38 -29.89
C ILE A 754 -35.59 -15.06 -29.65
N SER A 755 -36.81 -15.16 -29.17
CA SER A 755 -37.56 -14.02 -28.66
C SER A 755 -37.28 -13.98 -27.14
N GLY A 756 -36.32 -13.17 -26.72
CA GLY A 756 -36.05 -12.96 -25.31
C GLY A 756 -34.58 -12.77 -24.88
N LEU A 757 -33.71 -12.46 -25.84
CA LEU A 757 -32.38 -11.98 -25.45
C LEU A 757 -32.44 -10.53 -25.05
N ASN A 758 -32.33 -10.24 -23.76
CA ASN A 758 -31.86 -8.93 -23.29
C ASN A 758 -30.51 -8.67 -23.97
N PRO A 759 -30.22 -7.47 -24.44
CA PRO A 759 -28.93 -7.15 -25.02
C PRO A 759 -27.85 -7.03 -23.92
N CYS A 760 -27.43 -8.19 -23.39
CA CYS A 760 -26.23 -8.29 -22.60
C CYS A 760 -25.11 -8.85 -23.49
N TRP A 761 -23.96 -8.28 -23.36
CA TRP A 761 -22.75 -8.52 -24.13
C TRP A 761 -22.33 -10.00 -24.06
N THR A 762 -22.58 -10.76 -25.07
CA THR A 762 -22.01 -12.11 -25.18
C THR A 762 -20.88 -12.07 -26.20
N THR A 763 -19.65 -12.22 -25.77
CA THR A 763 -18.52 -12.43 -26.68
C THR A 763 -18.57 -13.90 -27.11
N ILE A 764 -19.04 -14.15 -28.34
CA ILE A 764 -18.96 -15.48 -28.96
C ILE A 764 -17.59 -15.60 -29.63
N SER A 765 -16.66 -16.31 -29.00
CA SER A 765 -15.42 -16.75 -29.65
C SER A 765 -15.69 -17.98 -30.49
N ALA A 766 -15.82 -17.79 -31.77
CA ALA A 766 -15.89 -18.90 -32.74
C ALA A 766 -14.48 -19.43 -32.98
N ILE A 767 -14.15 -20.59 -32.46
CA ILE A 767 -12.94 -21.32 -32.83
C ILE A 767 -13.25 -22.14 -34.06
N THR A 768 -12.72 -21.74 -35.20
CA THR A 768 -12.67 -22.58 -36.42
C THR A 768 -11.33 -23.31 -36.46
N SER A 769 -11.34 -24.61 -36.21
CA SER A 769 -10.22 -25.49 -36.56
C SER A 769 -10.29 -25.82 -38.05
N GLY A 770 -9.29 -25.40 -38.81
CA GLY A 770 -9.11 -25.86 -40.16
C GLY A 770 -8.60 -24.79 -41.12
N ARG A 771 -7.39 -24.97 -41.56
CA ARG A 771 -6.63 -24.40 -42.68
C ARG A 771 -7.33 -23.33 -43.53
N GLY A 772 -6.80 -22.12 -43.48
CA GLY A 772 -6.85 -21.20 -44.62
C GLY A 772 -7.49 -19.85 -44.35
N ARG A 773 -6.65 -18.80 -44.36
CA ARG A 773 -6.93 -17.39 -44.56
C ARG A 773 -7.77 -16.69 -43.48
N THR A 774 -7.07 -15.98 -42.64
CA THR A 774 -7.58 -14.96 -41.71
C THR A 774 -8.39 -13.88 -42.42
N LYS A 775 -9.69 -13.80 -42.13
CA LYS A 775 -10.48 -12.59 -42.31
C LYS A 775 -10.59 -11.89 -40.97
N ARG A 776 -10.13 -10.65 -40.90
CA ARG A 776 -10.33 -9.76 -39.74
C ARG A 776 -11.84 -9.60 -39.52
N SER A 777 -12.33 -9.95 -38.36
CA SER A 777 -13.68 -9.59 -37.90
C SER A 777 -13.66 -8.17 -37.37
N VAL A 778 -14.47 -7.31 -37.96
CA VAL A 778 -14.77 -5.96 -37.47
C VAL A 778 -15.95 -6.08 -36.50
N PRO A 779 -15.92 -5.52 -35.31
CA PRO A 779 -17.09 -5.52 -34.44
C PRO A 779 -18.20 -4.66 -35.05
N VAL A 780 -19.39 -5.23 -35.19
CA VAL A 780 -20.59 -4.52 -35.65
C VAL A 780 -21.31 -4.00 -34.42
N PHE A 781 -21.37 -2.69 -34.26
CA PHE A 781 -22.24 -2.02 -33.28
C PHE A 781 -23.68 -2.06 -33.81
N MET A 782 -24.60 -2.71 -33.12
CA MET A 782 -26.03 -2.51 -33.31
C MET A 782 -26.59 -1.64 -32.19
N MET A 783 -27.08 -0.48 -32.56
CA MET A 783 -27.92 0.31 -31.65
C MET A 783 -29.39 -0.19 -31.74
N PRO A 784 -30.14 -0.20 -30.63
CA PRO A 784 -31.55 -0.59 -30.70
C PRO A 784 -32.35 0.47 -31.45
N ASN A 785 -33.10 0.00 -32.46
CA ASN A 785 -33.95 0.85 -33.31
C ASN A 785 -35.32 1.00 -32.67
N THR A 786 -35.63 2.18 -32.18
CA THR A 786 -37.02 2.58 -31.88
C THR A 786 -37.61 3.23 -33.14
N ASN A 787 -38.45 2.51 -33.81
CA ASN A 787 -39.28 2.88 -34.99
C ASN A 787 -38.76 2.38 -36.34
N GLY A 788 -39.53 1.46 -36.86
CA GLY A 788 -39.27 0.81 -38.11
C GLY A 788 -39.27 1.74 -39.33
N SER A 789 -38.10 1.90 -39.89
CA SER A 789 -37.97 2.14 -41.34
C SER A 789 -36.51 1.95 -41.72
N ALA A 790 -36.27 1.01 -42.63
CA ALA A 790 -34.95 0.71 -43.14
C ALA A 790 -34.44 1.83 -44.03
N ALA A 791 -33.39 2.53 -43.61
CA ALA A 791 -32.65 3.43 -44.52
C ALA A 791 -31.37 2.72 -45.00
N ARG A 792 -31.22 2.56 -46.29
CA ARG A 792 -30.00 2.12 -46.97
C ARG A 792 -28.95 3.22 -46.85
N LEU A 793 -27.83 2.93 -46.22
CA LEU A 793 -26.66 3.79 -46.28
C LEU A 793 -25.84 3.49 -47.55
N GLY A 794 -25.74 4.50 -48.39
CA GLY A 794 -24.90 4.47 -49.59
C GLY A 794 -23.41 4.63 -49.23
N LYS A 795 -22.57 4.08 -50.10
CA LYS A 795 -21.12 4.23 -50.09
C LYS A 795 -20.73 5.71 -50.12
N ALA A 796 -19.95 6.18 -49.17
CA ALA A 796 -19.22 7.42 -49.27
C ALA A 796 -17.73 7.14 -49.50
N ALA A 797 -17.18 7.93 -50.39
CA ALA A 797 -15.84 7.84 -50.92
C ALA A 797 -14.80 8.51 -49.98
N ASP A 798 -13.56 8.17 -50.23
CA ASP A 798 -12.34 8.67 -49.61
C ASP A 798 -12.31 10.18 -49.30
N GLY A 799 -11.92 10.54 -48.05
CA GLY A 799 -11.57 11.88 -47.65
C GLY A 799 -10.72 11.85 -46.40
N SER A 800 -9.55 12.41 -46.51
CA SER A 800 -8.51 12.56 -45.47
C SER A 800 -8.99 13.14 -44.15
N PRO A 801 -8.34 12.79 -42.99
CA PRO A 801 -8.77 13.28 -41.70
C PRO A 801 -8.31 14.70 -41.46
N SER A 802 -9.23 15.59 -41.13
CA SER A 802 -8.96 16.90 -40.54
C SER A 802 -8.86 16.79 -39.04
N GLU A 803 -7.80 17.37 -38.50
CA GLU A 803 -7.56 17.63 -37.09
C GLU A 803 -8.69 18.46 -36.48
N SER A 804 -9.40 17.92 -35.49
CA SER A 804 -10.09 18.73 -34.49
C SER A 804 -10.61 17.83 -33.35
N GLY A 805 -10.14 18.03 -32.14
CA GLY A 805 -10.70 17.40 -30.94
C GLY A 805 -9.74 17.08 -29.83
N SER A 806 -8.78 17.93 -29.51
CA SER A 806 -8.03 17.84 -28.30
C SER A 806 -7.99 19.21 -27.59
N CYS A 807 -9.04 19.59 -26.93
CA CYS A 807 -9.09 20.77 -26.08
C CYS A 807 -10.12 20.59 -24.98
N PHE A 808 -9.79 19.78 -23.94
CA PHE A 808 -10.56 19.80 -22.70
C PHE A 808 -9.72 19.55 -21.42
N TRP A 809 -8.39 19.46 -21.49
CA TRP A 809 -7.54 19.16 -20.34
C TRP A 809 -6.60 20.28 -19.89
N GLU A 810 -6.81 21.52 -20.35
CA GLU A 810 -5.94 22.67 -19.99
C GLU A 810 -6.57 23.68 -19.04
N ARG A 811 -7.36 23.30 -18.06
CA ARG A 811 -7.86 24.29 -17.07
C ARG A 811 -7.90 23.82 -15.63
N TYR A 812 -6.98 22.99 -15.14
CA TYR A 812 -6.79 22.86 -13.70
C TYR A 812 -5.30 22.86 -13.37
N PRO A 813 -4.80 23.87 -12.62
CA PRO A 813 -3.44 23.83 -12.12
C PRO A 813 -3.32 22.74 -11.04
N PRO A 814 -2.25 21.92 -11.03
CA PRO A 814 -1.99 20.98 -9.95
C PRO A 814 -1.57 21.73 -8.69
N ARG A 815 -2.44 21.83 -7.72
CA ARG A 815 -2.18 22.43 -6.41
C ARG A 815 -2.34 21.46 -5.25
N TRP A 816 -2.03 20.20 -5.42
CA TRP A 816 -1.94 19.25 -4.28
C TRP A 816 -0.97 18.11 -4.59
N MET A 817 0.25 18.46 -4.97
CA MET A 817 1.41 17.57 -4.81
C MET A 817 2.59 18.45 -4.39
N ASN A 818 2.76 18.64 -3.10
CA ASN A 818 4.02 19.05 -2.53
C ASN A 818 4.92 17.81 -2.41
N GLY A 819 5.17 17.18 -3.54
CA GLY A 819 6.25 16.23 -3.76
C GLY A 819 6.86 16.59 -5.10
N ARG A 820 8.10 17.03 -5.11
CA ARG A 820 8.84 17.52 -6.26
C ARG A 820 8.68 16.61 -7.46
N CYS A 821 8.00 17.08 -8.48
CA CYS A 821 7.97 16.44 -9.79
C CYS A 821 9.37 16.54 -10.41
N TRP A 822 10.05 15.41 -10.58
CA TRP A 822 11.32 15.33 -11.29
C TRP A 822 11.04 15.18 -12.79
N THR A 823 11.19 16.28 -13.53
CA THR A 823 11.34 16.22 -14.98
C THR A 823 12.80 16.36 -15.33
N THR A 824 13.46 15.27 -15.66
CA THR A 824 14.65 15.27 -16.48
C THR A 824 14.27 14.80 -17.87
N CYS A 825 14.07 15.76 -18.75
CA CYS A 825 14.03 15.52 -20.19
C CYS A 825 15.19 16.30 -20.81
N PRO A 826 16.09 15.69 -21.62
CA PRO A 826 17.22 16.41 -22.17
C PRO A 826 16.76 17.34 -23.29
N ALA A 827 17.24 18.57 -23.19
CA ALA A 827 16.99 19.67 -24.09
C ALA A 827 17.43 19.35 -25.53
N ARG A 828 16.51 19.43 -26.50
CA ARG A 828 16.84 19.85 -27.85
C ARG A 828 16.27 21.24 -28.11
N ARG A 829 17.16 22.22 -28.16
CA ARG A 829 16.86 23.58 -28.58
C ARG A 829 16.41 23.57 -30.05
N ARG A 830 15.22 24.12 -30.32
CA ARG A 830 14.91 24.82 -31.56
C ARG A 830 14.17 26.11 -31.21
N ALA A 831 14.77 27.20 -31.65
CA ALA A 831 14.26 28.54 -31.55
C ALA A 831 13.01 28.71 -32.43
N TRP A 832 11.96 29.29 -31.88
CA TRP A 832 10.87 29.90 -32.64
C TRP A 832 10.73 31.35 -32.21
N ARG A 833 10.77 32.21 -33.21
CA ARG A 833 10.62 33.68 -33.11
C ARG A 833 9.14 34.01 -32.89
N GLN A 834 8.91 34.95 -31.99
CA GLN A 834 7.63 35.62 -31.86
C GLN A 834 7.40 36.63 -33.00
N PRO A 835 6.20 36.84 -33.48
CA PRO A 835 5.82 38.07 -34.11
C PRO A 835 5.14 39.01 -33.11
N ALA A 836 5.55 40.28 -33.18
CA ALA A 836 4.98 41.39 -32.42
C ALA A 836 3.64 41.80 -33.02
N CYS A 837 2.68 42.19 -32.19
CA CYS A 837 1.59 43.08 -32.57
C CYS A 837 1.20 43.97 -31.39
N GLY A 838 1.18 45.10 -31.52
CA GLY A 838 0.88 46.46 -31.48
C GLY A 838 -0.05 46.92 -30.32
N THR A 839 0.38 47.97 -29.74
CA THR A 839 -0.21 48.88 -28.76
C THR A 839 -1.38 49.66 -29.28
N THR A 840 -2.41 49.83 -28.42
CA THR A 840 -3.24 51.09 -28.23
C THR A 840 -3.97 50.86 -26.91
N GLY A 841 -3.94 51.65 -25.92
CA GLY A 841 -3.95 53.08 -25.67
C GLY A 841 -5.24 53.52 -25.01
N SER A 842 -5.18 53.76 -23.74
CA SER A 842 -5.62 54.85 -22.88
C SER A 842 -6.93 54.72 -22.06
N PRO A 843 -7.15 55.61 -21.06
CA PRO A 843 -7.48 55.26 -19.67
C PRO A 843 -8.76 55.96 -19.17
N MET A 844 -9.29 55.60 -18.00
CA MET A 844 -10.11 56.52 -17.14
C MET A 844 -10.26 55.92 -15.73
N ARG A 845 -9.67 56.60 -14.80
CA ARG A 845 -10.15 57.56 -13.75
C ARG A 845 -10.95 56.92 -12.59
N SER A 846 -10.28 56.90 -11.48
CA SER A 846 -10.56 57.28 -10.08
C SER A 846 -11.93 57.93 -9.72
N HIS A 847 -12.49 57.45 -8.63
CA HIS A 847 -13.14 58.15 -7.50
C HIS A 847 -13.33 57.07 -6.41
N GLY A 848 -12.98 57.25 -5.16
CA GLY A 848 -12.79 58.36 -4.28
C GLY A 848 -13.81 58.32 -3.13
N ALA A 849 -13.33 58.14 -1.89
CA ALA A 849 -13.92 58.47 -0.59
C ALA A 849 -15.13 57.60 -0.13
N GLY A 850 -15.31 57.23 1.14
CA GLY A 850 -15.02 57.88 2.34
C GLY A 850 -15.36 57.01 3.56
N ALA A 851 -14.71 57.34 4.61
CA ALA A 851 -14.80 56.80 5.96
C ALA A 851 -16.13 57.15 6.67
N SER A 852 -16.56 56.26 7.59
CA SER A 852 -17.08 56.77 8.89
C SER A 852 -17.01 55.67 9.96
N ARG A 853 -16.40 56.10 11.07
CA ARG A 853 -16.43 55.47 12.40
C ARG A 853 -17.83 55.54 13.00
N ALA A 854 -18.21 54.54 13.77
CA ALA A 854 -19.00 54.78 14.97
C ALA A 854 -18.75 53.68 16.01
N THR A 855 -18.28 54.11 17.12
CA THR A 855 -18.12 53.44 18.42
C THR A 855 -19.46 53.44 19.18
N SER A 856 -19.71 52.35 19.92
CA SER A 856 -20.35 52.29 21.27
C SER A 856 -20.58 50.81 21.57
N GLY A 857 -20.21 50.24 22.66
CA GLY A 857 -20.12 50.61 24.06
C GLY A 857 -21.25 49.96 24.83
N ILE A 858 -20.84 49.15 25.87
CA ILE A 858 -21.57 48.88 27.13
C ILE A 858 -22.17 47.51 27.35
N ARG A 859 -21.49 46.78 28.28
CA ARG A 859 -21.85 46.13 29.57
C ARG A 859 -22.75 44.88 29.54
N ALA A 860 -22.16 43.81 30.00
CA ALA A 860 -22.28 43.08 31.27
C ALA A 860 -23.67 42.93 31.90
N GLY A 861 -24.01 41.64 32.21
CA GLY A 861 -25.13 41.28 33.07
C GLY A 861 -25.22 39.77 33.24
N THR A 862 -24.79 39.32 34.42
CA THR A 862 -24.86 38.03 35.02
C THR A 862 -26.30 37.48 35.10
N ALA A 863 -26.48 36.22 34.80
CA ALA A 863 -27.09 35.22 35.65
C ALA A 863 -26.84 33.80 35.07
#